data_341f0b454b306a9981f6555d8afc7bd5
#
_entry.id   341f0b454b306a9981f6555d8afc7bd5
#
_cell.length_a   1.000
_cell.length_b   1.000
_cell.length_c   1.000
_cell.angle_alpha   90.00
_cell.angle_beta   90.00
_cell.angle_gamma   90.00
#
_symmetry.space_group_name_H-M   'P 1'
#
loop_
_entity.id
_entity.type
_entity.pdbx_description
1 polymer ?
#
loop_
_entity_poly.entity_id
_entity_poly.type
_entity_poly.pdbx_seq_one_letter_code
_entity_poly.pdbx_strand_id
1 'polypeptide(L)'
;MRKQRLAYLCVGAALWPAMNAIAADPSNTARVGDFQFGNAIDLRGWGRSLELPATEGMSLLHPDMLRTPSGALYPHPLAPAELKPTGGEWLYEGSVGVGYVGSVGDDDAFWFRQYSDWGDDVIAKFMLEMERPETGDYVEVRGSRLNENNQYFRVRGGRAGQYRVEAYYKDVPHVISTTAYPLWEGVGSTVLTLPDGLTPGGSTVEEVAAASERAPRRTLRIDRSRAGISIEAALSRRWTGYVSLANEEREGARPWGGPMFFALIPNAGGVSETVRPIDFTTTDTALGVRFVGDLWHFNVAYAGSFFRNHKDRLDYQSPWTLETVLGPEVPPAGVISQGQFSLEPDNDYHNLRAEVSRSLGWNGKVTIAASAATMRQDERLLAPVTCTGLGGIFIPPDVDYTFDCADWNTTEALSKKSANARIDTRTIDLRAVFRPSSTFGWRAGVRHYSEDNKTRYLAYNPITGQYGYISENGSQGSIVPGETGIFDPNNPLYASVVVPVRNVPFEYSQTTADLSGDWWFGPHSLTATYTFERTEPEHRERSRLDEQRLTLAWTYKMTSGATLRVSYEFADRTGDAYNHDPYDPFYSVSLPGFVEPPGGVIAHTVEEMRKYDLADRRQDKLRAILIQPIGMAATLSMTVYGNYNDYDATIGRRGAWITGTSLQWDFQPDQHTTWSAYAGYDYSHFRIANVADDENNLSSDPRLGGITYPLANRWDQDDREDSYHGGITLKQMFGRHTLDLGYNFTFTQGDVGYSYASLGAVAGGQQMFPDEIGSRLPGNEYRLHALDAGLTTVINDRCSTRLFARYELGRFADFHYAGFENELVYAKRVYTDAGPARKYDAGVIGLMFNYKL
;
A
#
# COMPACT_ATOMS: atom_id res chain seq x y z
N MET A 1 -8.60 -3.75 -4.84
CA MET A 1 -9.00 -3.06 -3.59
C MET A 1 -8.91 -3.95 -2.34
N ARG A 2 -9.18 -5.26 -2.37
CA ARG A 2 -9.12 -6.16 -1.20
C ARG A 2 -7.71 -6.51 -0.71
N LYS A 3 -6.68 -6.51 -1.55
CA LYS A 3 -5.29 -6.81 -1.15
C LYS A 3 -4.63 -5.75 -0.26
N GLN A 4 -5.11 -4.51 -0.28
CA GLN A 4 -4.63 -3.48 0.66
C GLN A 4 -5.14 -3.67 2.09
N ARG A 5 -6.25 -4.38 2.31
CA ARG A 5 -6.78 -4.60 3.66
C ARG A 5 -5.98 -5.63 4.47
N LEU A 6 -5.44 -6.67 3.84
CA LEU A 6 -4.55 -7.62 4.53
C LEU A 6 -3.20 -6.99 4.92
N ALA A 7 -2.65 -6.10 4.09
CA ALA A 7 -1.42 -5.38 4.44
C ALA A 7 -1.61 -4.42 5.63
N TYR A 8 -2.82 -3.90 5.85
CA TYR A 8 -3.10 -3.04 7.00
C TYR A 8 -3.25 -3.82 8.33
N LEU A 9 -3.68 -5.07 8.31
CA LEU A 9 -3.81 -5.91 9.50
C LEU A 9 -2.45 -6.32 10.09
N CYS A 10 -1.46 -6.56 9.25
CA CYS A 10 -0.10 -6.90 9.71
C CYS A 10 0.76 -5.68 10.12
N VAL A 11 0.39 -4.48 9.68
CA VAL A 11 1.13 -3.24 9.96
C VAL A 11 0.64 -2.56 11.25
N GLY A 12 -0.55 -2.90 11.74
CA GLY A 12 -1.15 -2.27 12.93
C GLY A 12 -0.34 -2.44 14.22
N ALA A 13 0.42 -3.52 14.37
CA ALA A 13 1.22 -3.76 15.57
C ALA A 13 2.60 -3.05 15.57
N ALA A 14 3.10 -2.61 14.41
CA ALA A 14 4.44 -2.04 14.28
C ALA A 14 4.49 -0.51 14.04
N LEU A 15 3.34 0.18 13.89
CA LEU A 15 3.28 1.57 13.41
C LEU A 15 2.72 2.59 14.39
N TRP A 16 2.73 2.32 15.70
CA TRP A 16 2.19 3.27 16.68
C TRP A 16 2.97 4.60 16.87
N PRO A 17 4.26 4.77 16.62
CA PRO A 17 4.89 6.10 16.69
C PRO A 17 4.63 6.98 15.47
N ALA A 18 4.18 6.44 14.36
CA ALA A 18 3.87 7.19 13.14
C ALA A 18 2.45 7.77 13.10
N MET A 19 1.62 7.52 14.10
CA MET A 19 0.27 8.08 14.21
C MET A 19 0.20 9.55 14.65
N ASN A 20 1.33 10.29 14.58
CA ASN A 20 1.24 11.73 14.34
C ASN A 20 1.05 12.08 12.85
N ALA A 21 1.21 11.13 11.95
CA ALA A 21 0.53 11.17 10.69
C ALA A 21 -0.93 10.80 10.99
N ILE A 22 -1.79 11.79 11.10
CA ILE A 22 -3.21 11.74 10.85
C ILE A 22 -3.48 10.50 10.01
N ALA A 23 -4.32 9.59 10.50
CA ALA A 23 -4.89 8.59 9.63
C ALA A 23 -5.30 9.33 8.37
N ALA A 24 -4.52 9.18 7.32
CA ALA A 24 -4.76 9.96 6.11
C ALA A 24 -6.17 9.60 5.71
N ASP A 25 -7.03 10.58 5.75
CA ASP A 25 -8.38 10.43 5.26
C ASP A 25 -8.28 9.66 3.93
N PRO A 26 -8.92 8.49 3.78
CA PRO A 26 -8.89 7.76 2.50
C PRO A 26 -9.40 8.62 1.34
N SER A 27 -10.07 9.73 1.61
CA SER A 27 -10.45 10.74 0.61
C SER A 27 -9.32 11.71 0.27
N ASN A 28 -8.29 11.82 1.11
CA ASN A 28 -7.03 12.40 0.71
C ASN A 28 -6.24 11.30 -0.01
N THR A 29 -6.67 10.98 -1.21
CA THR A 29 -5.89 10.15 -2.11
C THR A 29 -4.48 10.69 -2.10
N ALA A 30 -3.55 9.85 -1.70
CA ALA A 30 -2.13 10.18 -1.71
C ALA A 30 -1.81 10.72 -3.10
N ARG A 31 -1.55 11.99 -3.18
CA ARG A 31 -1.19 12.63 -4.43
C ARG A 31 0.16 12.06 -4.81
N VAL A 32 0.28 11.61 -6.04
CA VAL A 32 1.51 11.00 -6.55
C VAL A 32 2.73 11.89 -6.22
N GLY A 33 2.58 13.22 -6.29
CA GLY A 33 3.64 14.16 -5.95
C GLY A 33 3.96 14.27 -4.45
N ASP A 34 3.01 14.07 -3.55
CA ASP A 34 3.22 14.24 -2.11
C ASP A 34 3.70 12.96 -1.42
N PHE A 35 3.16 11.82 -1.83
CA PHE A 35 3.41 10.57 -1.14
C PHE A 35 4.73 9.92 -1.55
N GLN A 36 5.10 9.98 -2.82
CA GLN A 36 6.29 9.29 -3.30
C GLN A 36 7.56 10.14 -3.21
N PHE A 37 7.45 11.46 -3.29
CA PHE A 37 8.63 12.29 -3.51
C PHE A 37 8.81 13.45 -2.53
N GLY A 38 7.78 13.94 -1.88
CA GLY A 38 7.92 15.00 -0.86
C GLY A 38 8.74 14.54 0.34
N ASN A 39 8.54 13.31 0.78
CA ASN A 39 9.26 12.72 1.91
C ASN A 39 10.53 11.95 1.49
N ALA A 40 10.59 11.42 0.28
CA ALA A 40 11.76 10.70 -0.22
C ALA A 40 12.94 11.64 -0.53
N ILE A 41 12.68 12.90 -0.82
CA ILE A 41 13.70 13.91 -1.15
C ILE A 41 14.17 14.67 0.10
N ASP A 42 13.48 14.56 1.22
CA ASP A 42 13.99 15.09 2.49
C ASP A 42 15.12 14.18 2.98
N LEU A 43 16.34 14.54 2.63
CA LEU A 43 17.56 13.86 3.09
C LEU A 43 17.67 13.76 4.61
N ARG A 44 16.95 14.61 5.36
CA ARG A 44 16.84 14.49 6.81
C ARG A 44 15.92 13.34 7.23
N GLY A 45 14.92 13.00 6.41
CA GLY A 45 14.07 11.84 6.59
C GLY A 45 14.78 10.53 6.25
N TRP A 46 15.65 10.54 5.26
CA TRP A 46 16.38 9.35 4.84
C TRP A 46 17.29 8.78 5.94
N GLY A 47 18.07 9.62 6.60
CA GLY A 47 18.90 9.18 7.70
C GLY A 47 18.08 8.59 8.86
N ARG A 48 17.01 9.25 9.23
CA ARG A 48 16.18 8.84 10.39
C ARG A 48 15.33 7.60 10.15
N SER A 49 14.79 7.43 8.96
CA SER A 49 14.01 6.21 8.63
C SER A 49 14.89 4.97 8.53
N LEU A 50 16.18 5.13 8.30
CA LEU A 50 17.17 4.06 8.24
C LEU A 50 17.86 3.80 9.59
N GLU A 51 17.85 4.80 10.49
CA GLU A 51 18.49 4.68 11.81
C GLU A 51 17.83 3.61 12.70
N LEU A 52 16.58 3.31 12.46
CA LEU A 52 15.85 2.32 13.23
C LEU A 52 14.96 1.53 12.28
N PRO A 53 15.46 0.49 11.63
CA PRO A 53 14.55 -0.51 11.16
C PRO A 53 13.80 -0.98 12.40
N ALA A 54 12.54 -0.57 12.51
CA ALA A 54 11.65 -0.99 13.59
C ALA A 54 11.25 -2.45 13.37
N THR A 55 12.24 -3.32 13.18
CA THR A 55 12.03 -4.74 13.09
C THR A 55 12.17 -5.29 14.50
N GLU A 56 11.22 -6.07 14.91
CA GLU A 56 11.21 -6.82 16.17
C GLU A 56 12.54 -7.53 16.42
N GLY A 57 13.20 -8.01 15.34
CA GLY A 57 14.50 -8.63 15.40
C GLY A 57 15.61 -7.72 15.93
N MET A 58 15.50 -6.42 15.77
CA MET A 58 16.50 -5.52 16.34
C MET A 58 16.35 -5.34 17.85
N SER A 59 15.13 -5.32 18.37
CA SER A 59 14.90 -5.22 19.82
C SER A 59 15.39 -6.45 20.56
N LEU A 60 15.32 -7.65 19.99
CA LEU A 60 15.90 -8.87 20.58
C LEU A 60 17.42 -8.81 20.66
N LEU A 61 18.09 -8.32 19.63
CA LEU A 61 19.55 -8.23 19.55
C LEU A 61 20.11 -7.00 20.28
N HIS A 62 19.34 -5.92 20.37
CA HIS A 62 19.75 -4.61 20.92
C HIS A 62 18.83 -4.20 22.07
N PRO A 63 19.06 -4.71 23.28
CA PRO A 63 18.19 -4.44 24.44
C PRO A 63 18.10 -2.98 24.84
N ASP A 64 19.08 -2.16 24.46
CA ASP A 64 19.09 -0.73 24.75
C ASP A 64 18.14 0.05 23.82
N MET A 65 17.68 -0.58 22.74
CA MET A 65 16.72 -0.02 21.78
C MET A 65 15.34 -0.64 21.93
N LEU A 66 15.07 -1.36 23.01
CA LEU A 66 13.74 -1.93 23.28
C LEU A 66 12.68 -0.83 23.32
N ARG A 67 11.58 -1.11 22.68
CA ARG A 67 10.39 -0.28 22.70
C ARG A 67 9.38 -0.81 23.71
N THR A 68 8.57 0.07 24.23
CA THR A 68 7.36 -0.31 24.97
C THR A 68 6.43 -1.11 24.05
N PRO A 69 5.47 -1.88 24.58
CA PRO A 69 4.49 -2.57 23.75
C PRO A 69 3.71 -1.66 22.81
N SER A 70 3.52 -0.39 23.16
CA SER A 70 2.91 0.62 22.29
C SER A 70 3.85 1.17 21.20
N GLY A 71 5.10 0.68 21.13
CA GLY A 71 6.09 1.10 20.15
C GLY A 71 6.88 2.37 20.50
N ALA A 72 6.60 3.00 21.65
CA ALA A 72 7.40 4.12 22.14
C ALA A 72 8.77 3.64 22.64
N LEU A 73 9.77 4.52 22.63
CA LEU A 73 11.04 4.23 23.29
C LEU A 73 10.86 4.26 24.80
N TYR A 74 11.52 3.36 25.51
CA TYR A 74 11.58 3.46 26.96
C TYR A 74 12.18 4.81 27.37
N PRO A 75 11.66 5.47 28.43
CA PRO A 75 12.17 6.74 28.91
C PRO A 75 13.48 6.59 29.70
N HIS A 76 14.36 5.71 29.24
CA HIS A 76 15.71 5.61 29.86
C HIS A 76 16.58 6.71 29.29
N PRO A 77 17.32 7.44 30.14
CA PRO A 77 18.45 8.19 29.63
C PRO A 77 19.40 7.18 28.98
N LEU A 78 19.60 7.31 27.68
CA LEU A 78 20.75 6.67 27.04
C LEU A 78 21.96 7.20 27.80
N ALA A 79 22.72 6.33 28.46
CA ALA A 79 24.02 6.73 29.01
C ALA A 79 24.83 7.30 27.83
N PRO A 80 25.38 8.49 27.94
CA PRO A 80 26.24 9.00 26.89
C PRO A 80 27.34 7.95 26.64
N ALA A 81 27.70 7.77 25.39
CA ALA A 81 28.76 6.86 25.00
C ALA A 81 30.04 7.24 25.78
N GLU A 82 30.57 6.29 26.54
CA GLU A 82 31.84 6.47 27.23
C GLU A 82 32.98 6.22 26.23
N LEU A 83 33.28 7.24 25.43
CA LEU A 83 34.38 7.18 24.48
C LEU A 83 35.72 7.09 25.20
N LYS A 84 36.56 6.12 24.81
CA LYS A 84 37.85 5.85 25.37
C LYS A 84 38.97 6.40 24.48
N PRO A 85 40.09 6.89 25.02
CA PRO A 85 41.21 7.29 24.20
C PRO A 85 41.89 6.10 23.53
N THR A 86 42.23 6.21 22.25
CA THR A 86 43.01 5.23 21.51
C THR A 86 44.50 5.22 21.81
N GLY A 87 45.00 6.14 22.68
CA GLY A 87 46.40 6.48 22.82
C GLY A 87 46.90 7.54 21.83
N GLY A 88 46.00 8.08 20.98
CA GLY A 88 46.18 9.19 20.05
C GLY A 88 45.06 10.24 20.22
N GLU A 89 44.75 10.98 19.16
CA GLU A 89 43.76 12.07 19.16
C GLU A 89 42.33 11.61 19.05
N TRP A 90 42.09 10.30 18.81
CA TRP A 90 40.76 9.72 18.65
C TRP A 90 40.23 9.13 19.95
N LEU A 91 38.99 9.39 20.22
CA LEU A 91 38.18 8.68 21.20
C LEU A 91 37.35 7.62 20.47
N TYR A 92 37.13 6.46 21.09
CA TYR A 92 36.33 5.42 20.49
C TYR A 92 35.45 4.68 21.49
N GLU A 93 34.34 4.14 21.01
CA GLU A 93 33.56 3.09 21.65
C GLU A 93 33.18 2.08 20.58
N GLY A 94 33.24 0.80 20.92
CA GLY A 94 32.83 -0.23 19.95
C GLY A 94 32.40 -1.52 20.63
N SER A 95 31.63 -2.29 19.93
CA SER A 95 31.22 -3.64 20.34
C SER A 95 31.04 -4.55 19.14
N VAL A 96 31.35 -5.81 19.34
CA VAL A 96 31.11 -6.90 18.39
C VAL A 96 30.30 -7.97 19.10
N GLY A 97 29.27 -8.48 18.47
CA GLY A 97 28.44 -9.58 18.94
C GLY A 97 28.43 -10.70 17.90
N VAL A 98 28.62 -11.93 18.34
CA VAL A 98 28.45 -13.13 17.52
C VAL A 98 27.58 -14.10 18.30
N GLY A 99 26.65 -14.73 17.62
CA GLY A 99 25.70 -15.64 18.25
C GLY A 99 25.17 -16.70 17.30
N TYR A 100 24.33 -17.52 17.84
CA TYR A 100 23.56 -18.51 17.09
C TYR A 100 22.09 -18.34 17.40
N VAL A 101 21.24 -18.47 16.39
CA VAL A 101 19.78 -18.44 16.47
C VAL A 101 19.26 -19.78 15.95
N GLY A 102 18.30 -20.33 16.63
CA GLY A 102 17.55 -21.50 16.20
C GLY A 102 16.06 -21.24 16.22
N SER A 103 15.35 -21.80 15.27
CA SER A 103 13.90 -21.76 15.17
C SER A 103 13.24 -22.94 15.88
N VAL A 104 11.99 -22.79 16.30
CA VAL A 104 11.22 -23.83 16.99
C VAL A 104 9.75 -23.78 16.57
N GLY A 105 9.08 -24.95 16.56
CA GLY A 105 7.66 -25.05 16.20
C GLY A 105 7.43 -24.97 14.70
N ASP A 106 6.34 -24.32 14.29
CA ASP A 106 5.93 -24.10 12.90
C ASP A 106 6.74 -22.95 12.28
N ASP A 107 8.05 -23.10 12.26
CA ASP A 107 9.00 -22.04 11.86
C ASP A 107 8.88 -21.64 10.39
N ASP A 108 8.23 -22.44 9.56
CA ASP A 108 7.88 -22.17 8.18
C ASP A 108 6.53 -21.44 8.02
N ALA A 109 5.84 -21.12 9.13
CA ALA A 109 4.56 -20.43 9.08
C ALA A 109 4.69 -19.06 8.41
N PHE A 110 3.84 -18.81 7.42
CA PHE A 110 3.83 -17.56 6.64
C PHE A 110 3.82 -16.28 7.52
N TRP A 111 2.92 -16.26 8.54
CA TRP A 111 2.76 -15.09 9.41
C TRP A 111 4.00 -14.79 10.25
N PHE A 112 4.70 -15.85 10.70
CA PHE A 112 5.92 -15.73 11.48
C PHE A 112 7.09 -15.25 10.62
N ARG A 113 7.16 -15.72 9.37
CA ARG A 113 8.26 -15.42 8.45
C ARG A 113 8.04 -14.18 7.57
N GLN A 114 6.88 -13.57 7.56
CA GLN A 114 6.46 -12.57 6.56
C GLN A 114 7.52 -11.49 6.26
N TYR A 115 8.17 -10.94 7.29
CA TYR A 115 9.23 -9.93 7.15
C TYR A 115 10.49 -10.25 7.95
N SER A 116 10.56 -11.42 8.56
CA SER A 116 11.63 -11.85 9.44
C SER A 116 11.97 -13.30 9.16
N ASP A 117 12.80 -13.52 8.15
CA ASP A 117 13.19 -14.88 7.76
C ASP A 117 14.27 -15.41 8.74
N TRP A 118 13.82 -15.78 9.95
CA TRP A 118 14.67 -16.42 10.93
C TRP A 118 15.04 -17.83 10.48
N GLY A 119 16.34 -18.10 10.37
CA GLY A 119 16.88 -19.44 10.10
C GLY A 119 17.68 -19.97 11.29
N ASP A 120 18.10 -21.23 11.20
CA ASP A 120 19.04 -21.85 12.13
C ASP A 120 20.45 -21.48 11.71
N ASP A 121 20.97 -20.35 12.16
CA ASP A 121 22.22 -19.80 11.63
C ASP A 121 23.04 -19.01 12.66
N VAL A 122 24.28 -18.75 12.29
CA VAL A 122 25.18 -17.84 13.01
C VAL A 122 24.88 -16.42 12.62
N ILE A 123 24.62 -15.58 13.59
CA ILE A 123 24.37 -14.16 13.38
C ILE A 123 25.47 -13.29 14.00
N ALA A 124 25.71 -12.15 13.40
CA ALA A 124 26.66 -11.18 13.95
C ALA A 124 26.07 -9.76 13.96
N LYS A 125 26.57 -8.96 14.88
CA LYS A 125 26.35 -7.51 14.95
C LYS A 125 27.63 -6.80 15.36
N PHE A 126 27.75 -5.53 15.00
CA PHE A 126 28.83 -4.69 15.48
C PHE A 126 28.39 -3.22 15.52
N MET A 127 29.07 -2.46 16.35
CA MET A 127 28.98 -1.01 16.44
C MET A 127 30.37 -0.47 16.72
N LEU A 128 30.73 0.61 16.05
CA LEU A 128 31.95 1.37 16.31
C LEU A 128 31.62 2.85 16.16
N GLU A 129 31.90 3.63 17.18
CA GLU A 129 31.85 5.09 17.17
C GLU A 129 33.24 5.63 17.48
N MET A 130 33.73 6.53 16.66
CA MET A 130 35.01 7.19 16.82
C MET A 130 34.83 8.68 16.60
N GLU A 131 35.45 9.49 17.44
CA GLU A 131 35.48 10.94 17.28
C GLU A 131 36.83 11.52 17.62
N ARG A 132 37.12 12.63 16.98
CA ARG A 132 38.31 13.47 17.26
C ARG A 132 37.82 14.85 17.64
N PRO A 133 37.69 15.15 18.95
CA PRO A 133 37.07 16.37 19.45
C PRO A 133 37.70 17.66 18.95
N GLU A 134 39.04 17.67 18.79
CA GLU A 134 39.80 18.85 18.38
C GLU A 134 39.50 19.32 16.96
N THR A 135 39.23 18.39 16.05
CA THR A 135 38.95 18.67 14.63
C THR A 135 37.50 18.50 14.27
N GLY A 136 36.70 17.83 15.11
CA GLY A 136 35.30 17.45 14.85
C GLY A 136 35.14 16.33 13.81
N ASP A 137 36.22 15.56 13.57
CA ASP A 137 36.12 14.37 12.71
C ASP A 137 35.42 13.25 13.48
N TYR A 138 34.56 12.50 12.80
CA TYR A 138 33.86 11.36 13.38
C TYR A 138 33.66 10.25 12.36
N VAL A 139 33.54 9.01 12.86
CA VAL A 139 33.17 7.82 12.08
C VAL A 139 32.25 6.96 12.95
N GLU A 140 31.16 6.54 12.40
CA GLU A 140 30.20 5.64 12.99
C GLU A 140 29.95 4.46 12.03
N VAL A 141 30.10 3.24 12.53
CA VAL A 141 29.87 2.02 11.75
C VAL A 141 28.93 1.13 12.55
N ARG A 142 27.87 0.65 11.92
CA ARG A 142 26.89 -0.27 12.53
C ARG A 142 26.54 -1.40 11.58
N GLY A 143 26.45 -2.60 12.11
CA GLY A 143 25.91 -3.76 11.43
C GLY A 143 25.04 -4.58 12.37
N SER A 144 23.98 -5.16 11.83
CA SER A 144 23.02 -5.97 12.58
C SER A 144 22.47 -7.09 11.70
N ARG A 145 22.20 -8.23 12.32
CA ARG A 145 21.66 -9.43 11.67
C ARG A 145 22.48 -9.86 10.45
N LEU A 146 23.78 -9.74 10.53
CA LEU A 146 24.67 -10.17 9.47
C LEU A 146 24.59 -11.69 9.34
N ASN A 147 24.49 -12.16 8.12
CA ASN A 147 24.23 -13.53 7.69
C ASN A 147 22.75 -13.95 7.67
N GLU A 148 21.81 -13.06 7.99
CA GLU A 148 20.36 -13.26 7.82
C GLU A 148 19.85 -12.53 6.57
N ASN A 149 18.66 -12.91 6.07
CA ASN A 149 18.04 -12.27 4.90
C ASN A 149 17.43 -10.88 5.19
N ASN A 150 17.64 -10.33 6.37
CA ASN A 150 17.21 -8.98 6.77
C ASN A 150 18.33 -8.23 7.50
N GLN A 151 19.52 -8.33 6.96
CA GLN A 151 20.71 -7.66 7.48
C GLN A 151 20.68 -6.15 7.24
N TYR A 152 21.42 -5.46 8.08
CA TYR A 152 21.60 -4.02 8.01
C TYR A 152 23.03 -3.63 8.25
N PHE A 153 23.55 -2.73 7.41
CA PHE A 153 24.88 -2.15 7.53
C PHE A 153 24.84 -0.65 7.26
N ARG A 154 25.54 0.15 8.06
CA ARG A 154 25.71 1.59 7.83
C ARG A 154 27.10 2.05 8.22
N VAL A 155 27.67 2.89 7.37
CA VAL A 155 28.86 3.69 7.67
C VAL A 155 28.49 5.17 7.54
N ARG A 156 28.83 5.95 8.54
CA ARG A 156 28.67 7.40 8.55
C ARG A 156 29.93 8.04 9.05
N GLY A 157 30.40 9.08 8.36
CA GLY A 157 31.58 9.78 8.79
C GLY A 157 31.65 11.18 8.21
N GLY A 158 32.53 12.00 8.77
CA GLY A 158 32.67 13.38 8.32
C GLY A 158 33.43 14.25 9.29
N ARG A 159 33.34 15.54 9.03
CA ARG A 159 33.82 16.59 9.92
C ARG A 159 32.67 17.52 10.26
N ALA A 160 32.39 17.68 11.53
CA ALA A 160 31.29 18.49 12.02
C ALA A 160 31.31 19.90 11.40
N GLY A 161 30.18 20.33 10.82
CA GLY A 161 30.08 21.65 10.17
C GLY A 161 30.74 21.76 8.78
N GLN A 162 31.44 20.74 8.28
CA GLN A 162 32.13 20.78 7.00
C GLN A 162 31.55 19.80 5.99
N TYR A 163 31.58 18.51 6.32
CA TYR A 163 31.01 17.49 5.42
C TYR A 163 30.54 16.27 6.20
N ARG A 164 29.57 15.55 5.60
CA ARG A 164 29.07 14.26 6.04
C ARG A 164 28.96 13.32 4.84
N VAL A 165 29.42 12.10 5.00
CA VAL A 165 29.22 10.99 4.08
C VAL A 165 28.51 9.89 4.82
N GLU A 166 27.50 9.31 4.21
CA GLU A 166 26.77 8.16 4.75
C GLU A 166 26.58 7.13 3.63
N ALA A 167 26.89 5.88 3.93
CA ALA A 167 26.62 4.75 3.07
C ALA A 167 25.89 3.66 3.87
N TYR A 168 24.95 3.00 3.25
CA TYR A 168 24.17 1.94 3.90
C TYR A 168 23.81 0.82 2.93
N TYR A 169 23.56 -0.33 3.52
CA TYR A 169 22.95 -1.48 2.87
C TYR A 169 21.89 -2.07 3.82
N LYS A 170 20.75 -2.47 3.28
CA LYS A 170 19.72 -3.22 4.00
C LYS A 170 19.02 -4.17 3.06
N ASP A 171 18.60 -5.31 3.58
CA ASP A 171 17.66 -6.21 2.92
C ASP A 171 16.46 -6.48 3.82
N VAL A 172 15.36 -6.87 3.19
CA VAL A 172 14.11 -7.22 3.84
C VAL A 172 13.42 -8.28 3.00
N PRO A 173 13.28 -9.50 3.49
CA PRO A 173 12.47 -10.51 2.83
C PRO A 173 10.99 -10.18 3.00
N HIS A 174 10.20 -10.48 1.98
CA HIS A 174 8.75 -10.50 2.06
C HIS A 174 8.25 -11.87 1.62
N VAL A 175 8.08 -12.75 2.57
CA VAL A 175 7.48 -14.07 2.33
C VAL A 175 5.99 -13.86 2.06
N ILE A 176 5.49 -14.41 0.96
CA ILE A 176 4.10 -14.28 0.49
C ILE A 176 3.32 -15.56 0.72
N SER A 177 3.98 -16.70 0.52
CA SER A 177 3.44 -18.03 0.79
C SER A 177 4.56 -19.00 1.12
N THR A 178 4.32 -19.88 2.07
CA THR A 178 5.16 -21.04 2.38
C THR A 178 4.50 -22.35 1.97
N THR A 179 3.28 -22.29 1.46
CA THR A 179 2.40 -23.43 1.14
C THR A 179 1.99 -23.51 -0.31
N ALA A 180 2.69 -22.80 -1.21
CA ALA A 180 2.33 -22.80 -2.62
C ALA A 180 2.72 -24.13 -3.32
N TYR A 181 1.83 -24.61 -4.18
CA TYR A 181 1.99 -25.76 -5.06
C TYR A 181 1.74 -25.36 -6.51
N PRO A 182 2.66 -24.62 -7.15
CA PRO A 182 2.47 -24.17 -8.53
C PRO A 182 2.38 -25.36 -9.48
N LEU A 183 1.30 -25.43 -10.28
CA LEU A 183 1.15 -26.45 -11.32
C LEU A 183 2.28 -26.39 -12.35
N TRP A 184 2.71 -25.18 -12.71
CA TRP A 184 3.65 -24.94 -13.80
C TRP A 184 5.10 -25.14 -13.40
N GLU A 185 5.88 -25.67 -14.34
CA GLU A 185 7.33 -25.61 -14.32
C GLU A 185 7.84 -24.23 -14.78
N GLY A 186 9.09 -23.89 -14.41
CA GLY A 186 9.70 -22.60 -14.79
C GLY A 186 9.38 -21.44 -13.84
N VAL A 187 8.90 -21.73 -12.61
CA VAL A 187 8.66 -20.69 -11.58
C VAL A 187 9.89 -19.81 -11.38
N GLY A 188 9.69 -18.49 -11.47
CA GLY A 188 10.75 -17.47 -11.43
C GLY A 188 11.29 -17.07 -12.81
N SER A 189 10.90 -17.75 -13.88
CA SER A 189 11.19 -17.37 -15.25
C SER A 189 10.04 -16.62 -15.91
N THR A 190 10.24 -16.14 -17.11
CA THR A 190 9.21 -15.51 -17.96
C THR A 190 8.36 -16.49 -18.75
N VAL A 191 8.66 -17.79 -18.67
CA VAL A 191 7.95 -18.84 -19.38
C VAL A 191 7.58 -19.94 -18.40
N LEU A 192 6.30 -20.22 -18.31
CA LEU A 192 5.73 -21.29 -17.50
C LEU A 192 5.18 -22.38 -18.41
N THR A 193 5.69 -23.61 -18.29
CA THR A 193 5.25 -24.77 -19.05
C THR A 193 4.45 -25.71 -18.18
N LEU A 194 3.51 -26.44 -18.77
CA LEU A 194 2.81 -27.49 -18.07
C LEU A 194 3.76 -28.65 -17.79
N PRO A 195 3.59 -29.38 -16.68
CA PRO A 195 4.37 -30.59 -16.41
C PRO A 195 4.07 -31.70 -17.39
N ASP A 196 4.98 -32.65 -17.47
CA ASP A 196 4.84 -33.82 -18.33
C ASP A 196 3.52 -34.56 -18.08
N GLY A 197 2.86 -34.95 -19.17
CA GLY A 197 1.58 -35.66 -19.16
C GLY A 197 0.35 -34.75 -19.33
N LEU A 198 0.51 -33.44 -19.32
CA LEU A 198 -0.54 -32.48 -19.64
C LEU A 198 -0.37 -31.97 -21.09
N THR A 199 -1.46 -31.74 -21.77
CA THR A 199 -1.49 -31.21 -23.13
C THR A 199 -2.02 -29.77 -23.12
N PRO A 200 -1.24 -28.78 -23.58
CA PRO A 200 -1.71 -27.40 -23.69
C PRO A 200 -3.01 -27.31 -24.49
N GLY A 201 -4.05 -26.70 -23.90
CA GLY A 201 -5.37 -26.58 -24.53
C GLY A 201 -6.19 -27.87 -24.63
N GLY A 202 -5.70 -28.99 -24.12
CA GLY A 202 -6.37 -30.30 -24.32
C GLY A 202 -6.43 -31.22 -23.09
N SER A 203 -5.98 -30.75 -21.91
CA SER A 203 -6.04 -31.54 -20.68
C SER A 203 -7.43 -31.58 -20.07
N THR A 204 -7.77 -32.70 -19.39
CA THR A 204 -8.99 -32.80 -18.60
C THR A 204 -8.80 -32.20 -17.21
N VAL A 205 -9.90 -31.94 -16.51
CA VAL A 205 -9.87 -31.43 -15.13
C VAL A 205 -9.18 -32.42 -14.19
N GLU A 206 -9.44 -33.71 -14.38
CA GLU A 206 -8.89 -34.81 -13.57
C GLU A 206 -7.38 -34.94 -13.79
N GLU A 207 -6.88 -34.79 -15.00
CA GLU A 207 -5.44 -34.80 -15.30
C GLU A 207 -4.72 -33.63 -14.63
N VAL A 208 -5.33 -32.44 -14.71
CA VAL A 208 -4.78 -31.22 -14.09
C VAL A 208 -4.82 -31.33 -12.56
N ALA A 209 -5.88 -31.83 -11.95
CA ALA A 209 -5.99 -32.08 -10.53
C ALA A 209 -4.89 -33.04 -10.04
N ALA A 210 -4.74 -34.18 -10.74
CA ALA A 210 -3.71 -35.15 -10.42
C ALA A 210 -2.28 -34.62 -10.60
N ALA A 211 -2.05 -33.69 -11.52
CA ALA A 211 -0.76 -33.03 -11.68
C ALA A 211 -0.51 -32.01 -10.56
N SER A 212 -1.54 -31.22 -10.19
CA SER A 212 -1.46 -30.26 -9.10
C SER A 212 -1.14 -30.90 -7.74
N GLU A 213 -1.71 -32.08 -7.43
CA GLU A 213 -1.39 -32.84 -6.22
C GLU A 213 0.06 -33.31 -6.16
N ARG A 214 0.70 -33.48 -7.30
CA ARG A 214 2.12 -33.87 -7.39
C ARG A 214 3.08 -32.70 -7.48
N ALA A 215 2.57 -31.48 -7.61
CA ALA A 215 3.39 -30.29 -7.70
C ALA A 215 4.29 -30.12 -6.46
N PRO A 216 5.54 -29.72 -6.60
CA PRO A 216 6.40 -29.52 -5.44
C PRO A 216 6.00 -28.28 -4.66
N ARG A 217 5.92 -28.40 -3.32
CA ARG A 217 5.74 -27.27 -2.43
C ARG A 217 6.87 -26.25 -2.60
N ARG A 218 6.53 -24.98 -2.65
CA ARG A 218 7.48 -23.88 -2.82
C ARG A 218 7.16 -22.73 -1.88
N THR A 219 8.20 -22.08 -1.37
CA THR A 219 8.07 -20.77 -0.73
C THR A 219 8.12 -19.69 -1.81
N LEU A 220 7.08 -18.86 -1.86
CA LEU A 220 7.02 -17.70 -2.71
C LEU A 220 7.37 -16.46 -1.89
N ARG A 221 8.39 -15.74 -2.31
CA ARG A 221 8.87 -14.55 -1.60
C ARG A 221 9.44 -13.53 -2.57
N ILE A 222 9.55 -12.31 -2.09
CA ILE A 222 10.26 -11.20 -2.73
C ILE A 222 11.34 -10.73 -1.78
N ASP A 223 12.58 -10.88 -2.17
CA ASP A 223 13.72 -10.32 -1.46
C ASP A 223 13.94 -8.89 -1.97
N ARG A 224 14.07 -7.96 -1.04
CA ARG A 224 14.28 -6.55 -1.32
C ARG A 224 15.57 -6.09 -0.68
N SER A 225 16.54 -5.72 -1.49
CA SER A 225 17.80 -5.12 -1.04
C SER A 225 17.89 -3.66 -1.45
N ARG A 226 18.51 -2.84 -0.61
CA ARG A 226 18.73 -1.43 -0.93
C ARG A 226 20.08 -0.98 -0.42
N ALA A 227 20.92 -0.48 -1.34
CA ALA A 227 22.18 0.17 -1.05
C ALA A 227 22.10 1.66 -1.40
N GLY A 228 22.74 2.50 -0.61
CA GLY A 228 22.76 3.94 -0.90
C GLY A 228 23.98 4.65 -0.34
N ILE A 229 24.27 5.78 -0.96
CA ILE A 229 25.31 6.73 -0.51
C ILE A 229 24.76 8.14 -0.56
N SER A 230 25.07 8.94 0.45
CA SER A 230 24.77 10.36 0.49
C SER A 230 25.99 11.16 0.94
N ILE A 231 26.15 12.32 0.34
CA ILE A 231 27.23 13.27 0.67
C ILE A 231 26.59 14.63 0.85
N GLU A 232 26.89 15.27 1.97
CA GLU A 232 26.55 16.67 2.23
C GLU A 232 27.83 17.42 2.57
N ALA A 233 28.08 18.56 1.92
CA ALA A 233 29.30 19.34 2.12
C ALA A 233 29.02 20.85 2.19
N ALA A 234 29.61 21.51 3.15
CA ALA A 234 29.62 22.96 3.22
C ALA A 234 30.59 23.53 2.16
N LEU A 235 30.02 24.06 1.07
CA LEU A 235 30.75 24.72 -0.01
C LEU A 235 31.31 26.08 0.45
N SER A 236 30.63 26.68 1.43
CA SER A 236 31.06 27.87 2.16
C SER A 236 30.29 27.97 3.48
N ARG A 237 30.52 29.02 4.28
CA ARG A 237 29.79 29.27 5.53
C ARG A 237 28.25 29.35 5.34
N ARG A 238 27.76 29.65 4.13
CA ARG A 238 26.33 29.87 3.83
C ARG A 238 25.78 28.88 2.81
N TRP A 239 26.61 28.19 2.05
CA TRP A 239 26.23 27.27 1.01
C TRP A 239 26.56 25.85 1.38
N THR A 240 25.57 24.97 1.22
CA THR A 240 25.73 23.53 1.38
C THR A 240 25.28 22.83 0.08
N GLY A 241 26.13 21.99 -0.46
CA GLY A 241 25.78 21.08 -1.56
C GLY A 241 25.48 19.69 -1.01
N TYR A 242 24.60 18.97 -1.67
CA TYR A 242 24.30 17.60 -1.31
C TYR A 242 23.99 16.74 -2.55
N VAL A 243 24.34 15.48 -2.45
CA VAL A 243 24.01 14.44 -3.46
C VAL A 243 23.70 13.15 -2.73
N SER A 244 22.71 12.41 -3.26
CA SER A 244 22.43 11.05 -2.84
C SER A 244 22.13 10.18 -4.04
N LEU A 245 22.53 8.91 -3.94
CA LEU A 245 22.24 7.85 -4.88
C LEU A 245 21.85 6.61 -4.08
N ALA A 246 20.76 5.97 -4.49
CA ALA A 246 20.36 4.70 -3.91
C ALA A 246 19.89 3.76 -5.01
N ASN A 247 20.23 2.49 -4.87
CA ASN A 247 19.77 1.41 -5.73
C ASN A 247 18.96 0.43 -4.89
N GLU A 248 17.78 0.08 -5.35
CA GLU A 248 16.92 -0.93 -4.75
C GLU A 248 16.70 -2.05 -5.76
N GLU A 249 16.94 -3.27 -5.34
CA GLU A 249 16.67 -4.48 -6.09
C GLU A 249 15.53 -5.25 -5.42
N ARG A 250 14.64 -5.80 -6.22
CA ARG A 250 13.56 -6.68 -5.77
C ARG A 250 13.55 -7.90 -6.67
N GLU A 251 13.81 -9.06 -6.08
CA GLU A 251 13.86 -10.32 -6.78
C GLU A 251 12.96 -11.35 -6.12
N GLY A 252 12.34 -12.22 -6.90
CA GLY A 252 11.52 -13.29 -6.36
C GLY A 252 10.35 -13.67 -7.23
N ALA A 253 9.30 -14.17 -6.57
CA ALA A 253 8.09 -14.63 -7.22
C ALA A 253 6.88 -14.50 -6.31
N ARG A 254 5.71 -14.31 -6.90
CA ARG A 254 4.43 -14.23 -6.18
C ARG A 254 3.28 -14.84 -6.97
N PRO A 255 2.19 -15.29 -6.32
CA PRO A 255 0.99 -15.70 -7.00
C PRO A 255 0.44 -14.57 -7.88
N TRP A 256 -0.01 -14.93 -9.07
CA TRP A 256 -0.59 -14.02 -10.02
C TRP A 256 -1.68 -14.71 -10.82
N GLY A 257 -2.90 -14.23 -10.71
CA GLY A 257 -4.05 -14.81 -11.37
C GLY A 257 -4.74 -13.82 -12.27
N GLY A 258 -5.40 -14.38 -13.27
CA GLY A 258 -6.31 -13.66 -14.13
C GLY A 258 -7.23 -14.64 -14.84
N PRO A 259 -8.43 -14.21 -15.23
CA PRO A 259 -9.27 -15.01 -16.07
C PRO A 259 -8.56 -15.20 -17.41
N MET A 260 -8.50 -16.45 -17.86
CA MET A 260 -8.18 -16.72 -19.26
C MET A 260 -9.30 -16.27 -20.16
N PHE A 261 -10.49 -16.10 -19.58
CA PHE A 261 -11.70 -15.91 -20.34
C PHE A 261 -12.85 -15.28 -19.56
N PHE A 262 -13.69 -14.59 -20.29
CA PHE A 262 -14.95 -14.03 -19.88
C PHE A 262 -15.95 -15.09 -19.43
N ALA A 263 -16.32 -15.12 -18.17
CA ALA A 263 -17.17 -16.14 -17.58
C ALA A 263 -18.64 -15.71 -17.56
N LEU A 264 -19.29 -15.62 -18.73
CA LEU A 264 -20.77 -15.63 -18.79
C LEU A 264 -21.33 -16.97 -18.37
N ILE A 265 -20.52 -18.02 -18.36
CA ILE A 265 -21.00 -19.40 -18.23
C ILE A 265 -20.22 -20.03 -17.08
N PRO A 266 -20.88 -20.40 -15.97
CA PRO A 266 -20.27 -21.21 -14.94
C PRO A 266 -19.62 -22.44 -15.56
N ASN A 267 -18.35 -22.70 -15.24
CA ASN A 267 -17.53 -23.82 -15.71
C ASN A 267 -16.96 -23.72 -17.15
N ALA A 268 -17.22 -22.66 -17.90
CA ALA A 268 -16.69 -22.54 -19.26
C ALA A 268 -15.36 -21.76 -19.32
N GLY A 269 -15.02 -21.01 -18.30
CA GLY A 269 -13.79 -20.21 -18.28
C GLY A 269 -12.69 -20.85 -17.44
N GLY A 270 -11.49 -20.95 -17.98
CA GLY A 270 -10.32 -21.29 -17.19
C GLY A 270 -9.83 -20.10 -16.38
N VAL A 271 -9.71 -20.25 -15.08
CA VAL A 271 -8.96 -19.31 -14.24
C VAL A 271 -7.67 -19.98 -13.83
N SER A 272 -6.55 -19.32 -14.10
CA SER A 272 -5.24 -19.85 -13.75
C SER A 272 -4.52 -18.88 -12.83
N GLU A 273 -4.24 -19.31 -11.60
CA GLU A 273 -3.35 -18.61 -10.70
C GLU A 273 -1.93 -19.16 -10.96
N THR A 274 -1.15 -18.38 -11.68
CA THR A 274 0.25 -18.68 -12.02
C THR A 274 1.18 -18.07 -10.99
N VAL A 275 2.48 -18.28 -11.16
CA VAL A 275 3.52 -17.62 -10.35
C VAL A 275 4.26 -16.62 -11.21
N ARG A 276 4.10 -15.36 -10.88
CA ARG A 276 4.71 -14.24 -11.56
C ARG A 276 6.14 -14.00 -11.05
N PRO A 277 7.14 -13.86 -11.91
CA PRO A 277 8.48 -13.45 -11.52
C PRO A 277 8.53 -11.96 -11.15
N ILE A 278 9.41 -11.62 -10.24
CA ILE A 278 9.77 -10.25 -9.86
C ILE A 278 11.27 -10.11 -10.04
N ASP A 279 11.69 -9.08 -10.79
CA ASP A 279 13.10 -8.78 -11.02
C ASP A 279 13.22 -7.30 -11.40
N PHE A 280 13.21 -6.44 -10.36
CA PHE A 280 13.13 -4.99 -10.49
C PHE A 280 14.37 -4.32 -9.96
N THR A 281 14.83 -3.29 -10.64
CA THR A 281 15.81 -2.35 -10.13
C THR A 281 15.22 -0.94 -10.12
N THR A 282 15.36 -0.24 -8.99
CA THR A 282 14.98 1.18 -8.89
C THR A 282 16.20 1.98 -8.45
N THR A 283 16.64 2.90 -9.30
CA THR A 283 17.72 3.83 -8.97
C THR A 283 17.14 5.20 -8.63
N ASP A 284 17.33 5.64 -7.39
CA ASP A 284 16.93 6.97 -6.93
C ASP A 284 18.15 7.87 -6.85
N THR A 285 18.03 9.10 -7.35
CA THR A 285 19.08 10.12 -7.25
C THR A 285 18.48 11.44 -6.78
N ALA A 286 19.21 12.14 -5.92
CA ALA A 286 18.88 13.51 -5.58
C ALA A 286 20.16 14.34 -5.48
N LEU A 287 20.10 15.57 -5.96
CA LEU A 287 21.18 16.53 -5.85
C LEU A 287 20.62 17.93 -5.64
N GLY A 288 21.34 18.76 -4.90
CA GLY A 288 20.87 20.11 -4.66
C GLY A 288 21.88 21.00 -3.95
N VAL A 289 21.51 22.25 -3.87
CA VAL A 289 22.26 23.29 -3.15
C VAL A 289 21.33 24.06 -2.25
N ARG A 290 21.79 24.35 -1.04
CA ARG A 290 21.07 25.12 -0.02
C ARG A 290 21.91 26.31 0.40
N PHE A 291 21.28 27.45 0.48
CA PHE A 291 21.84 28.69 1.01
C PHE A 291 21.13 29.06 2.31
N VAL A 292 21.89 29.39 3.35
CA VAL A 292 21.37 29.88 4.63
C VAL A 292 22.07 31.19 4.95
N GLY A 293 21.35 32.30 4.71
CA GLY A 293 21.78 33.64 5.08
C GLY A 293 21.03 34.13 6.32
N ASP A 294 21.31 35.37 6.72
CA ASP A 294 20.68 35.95 7.91
C ASP A 294 19.17 36.17 7.73
N LEU A 295 18.77 36.60 6.55
CA LEU A 295 17.37 36.89 6.21
C LEU A 295 16.82 35.94 5.15
N TRP A 296 17.65 35.45 4.25
CA TRP A 296 17.24 34.66 3.10
C TRP A 296 17.73 33.24 3.18
N HIS A 297 16.85 32.30 2.81
CA HIS A 297 17.19 30.89 2.63
C HIS A 297 16.73 30.44 1.25
N PHE A 298 17.58 29.72 0.53
CA PHE A 298 17.27 29.14 -0.77
C PHE A 298 17.58 27.63 -0.75
N ASN A 299 16.78 26.88 -1.45
CA ASN A 299 17.06 25.48 -1.74
C ASN A 299 16.63 25.17 -3.15
N VAL A 300 17.53 24.61 -3.97
CA VAL A 300 17.21 24.11 -5.30
C VAL A 300 17.67 22.67 -5.37
N ALA A 301 16.78 21.80 -5.79
CA ALA A 301 17.02 20.36 -5.78
C ALA A 301 16.45 19.72 -7.06
N TYR A 302 17.16 18.76 -7.57
CA TYR A 302 16.68 17.80 -8.55
C TYR A 302 16.54 16.43 -7.88
N ALA A 303 15.48 15.67 -8.24
CA ALA A 303 15.32 14.27 -7.91
C ALA A 303 14.95 13.47 -9.16
N GLY A 304 15.53 12.29 -9.30
CA GLY A 304 15.21 11.32 -10.33
C GLY A 304 14.95 9.95 -9.71
N SER A 305 14.03 9.19 -10.29
CA SER A 305 13.80 7.79 -9.97
C SER A 305 13.63 7.01 -11.27
N PHE A 306 14.40 5.94 -11.40
CA PHE A 306 14.51 5.15 -12.64
C PHE A 306 14.17 3.71 -12.29
N PHE A 307 12.96 3.31 -12.64
CA PHE A 307 12.49 1.94 -12.46
C PHE A 307 12.78 1.12 -13.71
N ARG A 308 13.35 -0.07 -13.51
CA ARG A 308 13.66 -1.05 -14.57
C ARG A 308 13.14 -2.41 -14.17
N ASN A 309 12.41 -3.04 -15.08
CA ASN A 309 11.95 -4.41 -14.94
C ASN A 309 12.74 -5.28 -15.93
N HIS A 310 13.47 -6.28 -15.42
CA HIS A 310 14.25 -7.20 -16.24
C HIS A 310 13.40 -8.33 -16.85
N LYS A 311 12.09 -8.31 -16.59
CA LYS A 311 11.09 -9.25 -17.07
C LYS A 311 9.90 -8.47 -17.63
N ASP A 312 9.80 -8.32 -18.93
CA ASP A 312 8.79 -7.51 -19.61
C ASP A 312 7.42 -8.22 -19.74
N ARG A 313 7.42 -9.57 -19.70
CA ARG A 313 6.22 -10.39 -19.84
C ARG A 313 6.31 -11.71 -19.11
N LEU A 314 5.16 -12.35 -18.92
CA LEU A 314 5.02 -13.73 -18.48
C LEU A 314 4.17 -14.49 -19.48
N ASP A 315 4.76 -15.49 -20.13
CA ASP A 315 4.06 -16.43 -21.00
C ASP A 315 3.80 -17.72 -20.23
N TYR A 316 2.61 -18.30 -20.33
CA TYR A 316 2.31 -19.57 -19.69
C TYR A 316 1.39 -20.45 -20.56
N GLN A 317 1.61 -21.74 -20.52
CA GLN A 317 0.76 -22.71 -21.19
C GLN A 317 -0.54 -22.87 -20.42
N SER A 318 -1.69 -22.86 -21.13
CA SER A 318 -2.99 -23.13 -20.54
C SER A 318 -3.28 -24.62 -20.61
N PRO A 319 -3.71 -25.28 -19.51
CA PRO A 319 -4.04 -26.71 -19.54
C PRO A 319 -5.31 -27.00 -20.36
N TRP A 320 -6.21 -26.04 -20.51
CA TRP A 320 -7.45 -26.20 -21.27
C TRP A 320 -7.68 -25.04 -22.23
N THR A 321 -8.43 -25.31 -23.30
CA THR A 321 -8.93 -24.31 -24.24
C THR A 321 -10.28 -23.75 -23.80
N LEU A 322 -10.67 -22.65 -24.41
CA LEU A 322 -12.04 -22.17 -24.35
C LEU A 322 -12.96 -23.21 -24.98
N GLU A 323 -13.94 -23.67 -24.21
CA GLU A 323 -15.06 -24.39 -24.76
C GLU A 323 -16.21 -23.41 -25.02
N THR A 324 -16.70 -23.40 -26.24
CA THR A 324 -17.98 -22.79 -26.53
C THR A 324 -19.04 -23.68 -25.94
N VAL A 325 -19.72 -23.23 -24.92
CA VAL A 325 -20.66 -24.02 -24.12
C VAL A 325 -22.05 -24.07 -24.73
N LEU A 326 -22.28 -23.45 -25.89
CA LEU A 326 -23.60 -23.18 -26.39
C LEU A 326 -24.10 -24.13 -27.52
N GLY A 327 -23.66 -25.38 -27.50
CA GLY A 327 -24.26 -26.44 -28.32
C GLY A 327 -23.35 -27.09 -29.37
N PRO A 328 -23.79 -28.26 -29.90
CA PRO A 328 -22.96 -29.09 -30.80
C PRO A 328 -22.77 -28.53 -32.21
N GLU A 329 -23.42 -27.44 -32.55
CA GLU A 329 -23.35 -26.85 -33.90
C GLU A 329 -22.41 -25.64 -34.03
N VAL A 330 -21.71 -25.31 -32.96
CA VAL A 330 -20.79 -24.16 -32.94
C VAL A 330 -19.45 -24.57 -33.58
N PRO A 331 -18.88 -23.75 -34.48
CA PRO A 331 -17.53 -24.00 -35.00
C PRO A 331 -16.54 -24.20 -33.86
N PRO A 332 -15.56 -25.08 -33.97
CA PRO A 332 -14.59 -25.27 -32.92
C PRO A 332 -13.95 -23.92 -32.61
N ALA A 333 -14.11 -23.49 -31.37
CA ALA A 333 -13.41 -22.29 -30.88
C ALA A 333 -11.93 -22.43 -31.17
N GLY A 334 -11.29 -21.34 -31.43
CA GLY A 334 -9.82 -21.32 -31.55
C GLY A 334 -9.17 -21.87 -30.30
N VAL A 335 -8.06 -22.54 -30.47
CA VAL A 335 -7.34 -23.15 -29.34
C VAL A 335 -6.61 -22.06 -28.56
N ILE A 336 -6.95 -21.92 -27.29
CA ILE A 336 -6.17 -21.17 -26.33
C ILE A 336 -5.25 -22.15 -25.61
N SER A 337 -4.02 -22.27 -26.09
CA SER A 337 -3.00 -23.15 -25.53
C SER A 337 -2.00 -22.42 -24.63
N GLN A 338 -2.06 -21.09 -24.61
CA GLN A 338 -1.19 -20.25 -23.79
C GLN A 338 -1.85 -18.92 -23.43
N GLY A 339 -1.44 -18.35 -22.32
CA GLY A 339 -1.77 -17.00 -21.89
C GLY A 339 -0.52 -16.13 -21.81
N GLN A 340 -0.71 -14.82 -21.82
CA GLN A 340 0.38 -13.84 -21.73
C GLN A 340 -0.04 -12.68 -20.82
N PHE A 341 0.88 -12.25 -19.96
CA PHE A 341 0.74 -11.04 -19.16
C PHE A 341 1.86 -10.06 -19.49
N SER A 342 1.51 -8.81 -19.77
CA SER A 342 2.46 -7.71 -19.70
C SER A 342 2.82 -7.45 -18.24
N LEU A 343 4.10 -7.35 -17.94
CA LEU A 343 4.59 -7.02 -16.62
C LEU A 343 4.83 -5.50 -16.51
N GLU A 344 5.25 -5.03 -15.35
CA GLU A 344 5.43 -3.59 -15.10
C GLU A 344 6.44 -2.99 -16.07
N PRO A 345 6.04 -1.91 -16.77
CA PRO A 345 6.92 -1.25 -17.73
C PRO A 345 8.00 -0.42 -17.04
N ASP A 346 9.15 -0.32 -17.71
CA ASP A 346 10.19 0.64 -17.36
C ASP A 346 9.63 2.06 -17.32
N ASN A 347 10.06 2.84 -16.33
CA ASN A 347 9.63 4.22 -16.26
C ASN A 347 10.69 5.12 -15.62
N ASP A 348 10.62 6.39 -15.98
CA ASP A 348 11.51 7.44 -15.51
C ASP A 348 10.70 8.57 -14.86
N TYR A 349 11.16 9.02 -13.71
CA TYR A 349 10.64 10.20 -13.02
C TYR A 349 11.73 11.25 -12.87
N HIS A 350 11.38 12.50 -13.15
CA HIS A 350 12.24 13.66 -12.97
C HIS A 350 11.48 14.76 -12.25
N ASN A 351 12.09 15.36 -11.23
CA ASN A 351 11.51 16.47 -10.46
C ASN A 351 12.56 17.55 -10.24
N LEU A 352 12.19 18.79 -10.52
CA LEU A 352 12.96 19.97 -10.15
C LEU A 352 12.16 20.76 -9.13
N ARG A 353 12.77 21.08 -7.98
CA ARG A 353 12.17 21.85 -6.90
C ARG A 353 13.04 23.04 -6.56
N ALA A 354 12.39 24.19 -6.32
CA ALA A 354 13.03 25.39 -5.78
C ALA A 354 12.20 25.90 -4.60
N GLU A 355 12.91 26.33 -3.55
CA GLU A 355 12.31 26.95 -2.37
C GLU A 355 13.08 28.21 -2.01
N VAL A 356 12.37 29.29 -1.72
CA VAL A 356 12.93 30.50 -1.19
C VAL A 356 12.16 30.91 0.05
N SER A 357 12.87 31.30 1.11
CA SER A 357 12.22 31.86 2.28
C SER A 357 12.96 33.09 2.78
N ARG A 358 12.21 34.01 3.38
CA ARG A 358 12.71 35.24 3.95
C ARG A 358 12.20 35.41 5.38
N SER A 359 13.11 35.68 6.29
CA SER A 359 12.79 36.13 7.64
C SER A 359 12.36 37.61 7.61
N LEU A 360 11.29 37.91 8.33
CA LEU A 360 10.66 39.22 8.39
C LEU A 360 10.54 39.67 9.86
N GLY A 361 10.13 40.92 10.10
CA GLY A 361 9.76 41.39 11.43
C GLY A 361 8.71 40.52 12.11
N TRP A 362 8.46 40.72 13.40
CA TRP A 362 7.52 39.96 14.24
C TRP A 362 7.79 38.44 14.30
N ASN A 363 9.06 38.06 14.31
CA ASN A 363 9.47 36.64 14.18
C ASN A 363 8.78 35.95 13.00
N GLY A 364 8.62 36.73 11.91
CA GLY A 364 7.92 36.28 10.73
C GLY A 364 8.81 35.58 9.73
N LYS A 365 8.23 34.69 8.96
CA LYS A 365 8.87 34.02 7.83
C LYS A 365 7.86 33.81 6.70
N VAL A 366 8.25 34.15 5.50
CA VAL A 366 7.50 33.82 4.29
C VAL A 366 8.34 32.84 3.47
N THR A 367 7.69 31.79 2.97
CA THR A 367 8.32 30.74 2.15
C THR A 367 7.49 30.58 0.87
N ILE A 368 8.19 30.49 -0.25
CA ILE A 368 7.63 30.12 -1.55
C ILE A 368 8.38 28.89 -2.02
N ALA A 369 7.66 27.83 -2.36
CA ALA A 369 8.22 26.64 -2.97
C ALA A 369 7.49 26.34 -4.29
N ALA A 370 8.24 25.89 -5.29
CA ALA A 370 7.69 25.45 -6.56
C ALA A 370 8.38 24.15 -6.98
N SER A 371 7.62 23.24 -7.58
CA SER A 371 8.17 22.04 -8.21
C SER A 371 7.47 21.70 -9.51
N ALA A 372 8.23 21.10 -10.42
CA ALA A 372 7.73 20.55 -11.66
C ALA A 372 8.32 19.17 -11.85
N ALA A 373 7.47 18.20 -12.18
CA ALA A 373 7.91 16.84 -12.40
C ALA A 373 7.27 16.23 -13.64
N THR A 374 7.92 15.21 -14.19
CA THR A 374 7.43 14.40 -15.29
C THR A 374 7.72 12.93 -15.04
N MET A 375 6.72 12.08 -15.27
CA MET A 375 6.85 10.63 -15.35
C MET A 375 6.64 10.19 -16.79
N ARG A 376 7.44 9.24 -17.26
CA ARG A 376 7.37 8.73 -18.64
C ARG A 376 7.54 7.22 -18.65
N GLN A 377 6.83 6.59 -19.58
CA GLN A 377 6.91 5.18 -19.89
C GLN A 377 6.63 4.99 -21.38
N ASP A 378 7.48 4.28 -22.09
CA ASP A 378 7.35 4.03 -23.52
C ASP A 378 7.66 2.58 -23.94
N GLU A 379 7.54 1.64 -23.01
CA GLU A 379 7.69 0.22 -23.27
C GLU A 379 6.79 -0.26 -24.41
N ARG A 380 7.27 -1.27 -25.11
CA ARG A 380 6.53 -1.91 -26.21
C ARG A 380 5.35 -2.68 -25.67
N LEU A 381 4.20 -2.50 -26.31
CA LEU A 381 3.01 -3.28 -26.04
C LEU A 381 3.10 -4.66 -26.67
N LEU A 382 2.45 -5.62 -26.03
CA LEU A 382 2.31 -6.99 -26.53
C LEU A 382 1.18 -7.08 -27.58
N ALA A 383 1.14 -8.19 -28.34
CA ALA A 383 0.00 -8.48 -29.20
C ALA A 383 -1.31 -8.53 -28.39
N PRO A 384 -2.45 -8.11 -28.96
CA PRO A 384 -3.72 -8.06 -28.21
C PRO A 384 -4.19 -9.41 -27.69
N VAL A 385 -3.92 -10.49 -28.38
CA VAL A 385 -4.33 -11.86 -28.04
C VAL A 385 -3.19 -12.86 -28.23
N THR A 386 -3.37 -14.07 -27.69
CA THR A 386 -2.42 -15.19 -27.82
C THR A 386 -3.09 -16.46 -28.37
N CYS A 387 -4.32 -16.35 -28.87
CA CYS A 387 -5.05 -17.50 -29.42
C CYS A 387 -4.61 -17.87 -30.85
N THR A 388 -5.05 -19.05 -31.30
CA THR A 388 -4.90 -19.55 -32.68
C THR A 388 -6.23 -20.00 -33.23
N GLY A 389 -6.45 -19.90 -34.54
CA GLY A 389 -7.74 -20.22 -35.17
C GLY A 389 -8.79 -19.11 -34.97
N LEU A 390 -10.04 -19.47 -34.77
CA LEU A 390 -11.12 -18.51 -34.47
C LEU A 390 -11.18 -18.25 -32.97
N GLY A 391 -11.13 -16.99 -32.58
CA GLY A 391 -11.38 -16.53 -31.22
C GLY A 391 -12.77 -15.90 -31.09
N GLY A 392 -13.16 -15.54 -29.83
CA GLY A 392 -14.44 -14.87 -29.58
C GLY A 392 -15.56 -15.82 -29.13
N ILE A 393 -16.77 -15.33 -29.23
CA ILE A 393 -18.00 -16.05 -28.78
C ILE A 393 -18.99 -16.09 -29.93
N PHE A 394 -19.56 -17.25 -30.13
CA PHE A 394 -20.68 -17.45 -31.01
C PHE A 394 -21.93 -17.89 -30.21
N ILE A 395 -23.00 -17.10 -30.27
CA ILE A 395 -24.25 -17.37 -29.58
C ILE A 395 -25.33 -17.63 -30.67
N PRO A 396 -25.66 -18.90 -31.00
CA PRO A 396 -26.70 -19.18 -31.98
C PRO A 396 -28.07 -18.64 -31.54
N PRO A 397 -28.94 -18.24 -32.51
CA PRO A 397 -28.68 -18.27 -33.96
C PRO A 397 -28.08 -16.99 -34.54
N ASP A 398 -27.95 -15.90 -33.73
CA ASP A 398 -27.90 -14.57 -34.31
C ASP A 398 -26.67 -13.75 -33.92
N VAL A 399 -25.80 -14.22 -33.00
CA VAL A 399 -24.68 -13.43 -32.52
C VAL A 399 -23.36 -14.11 -32.81
N ASP A 400 -22.58 -13.50 -33.70
CA ASP A 400 -21.22 -13.92 -34.08
C ASP A 400 -20.23 -12.82 -33.67
N TYR A 401 -19.51 -13.04 -32.57
CA TYR A 401 -18.38 -12.23 -32.13
C TYR A 401 -17.05 -12.93 -32.43
N THR A 402 -17.02 -13.79 -33.46
CA THR A 402 -15.81 -14.49 -33.82
C THR A 402 -14.84 -13.57 -34.59
N PHE A 403 -13.57 -13.80 -34.41
CA PHE A 403 -12.49 -13.12 -35.13
C PHE A 403 -11.39 -14.11 -35.44
N ASP A 404 -10.63 -13.87 -36.54
CA ASP A 404 -9.45 -14.66 -36.82
C ASP A 404 -8.31 -14.22 -35.86
N CYS A 405 -7.86 -15.16 -35.02
CA CYS A 405 -6.76 -14.90 -34.09
C CYS A 405 -5.47 -14.43 -34.80
N ALA A 406 -5.23 -14.84 -36.05
CA ALA A 406 -4.06 -14.43 -36.82
C ALA A 406 -4.01 -12.91 -37.08
N ASP A 407 -5.17 -12.27 -37.19
CA ASP A 407 -5.26 -10.82 -37.41
C ASP A 407 -5.03 -10.01 -36.11
N TRP A 408 -5.02 -10.65 -34.97
CA TRP A 408 -4.88 -10.01 -33.64
C TRP A 408 -3.71 -10.52 -32.83
N ASN A 409 -3.19 -11.73 -33.10
CA ASN A 409 -2.02 -12.30 -32.42
C ASN A 409 -0.71 -11.77 -33.01
N THR A 410 -0.64 -10.48 -33.20
CA THR A 410 0.53 -9.79 -33.75
C THR A 410 0.58 -8.34 -33.25
N THR A 411 1.78 -7.79 -33.10
CA THR A 411 1.96 -6.38 -32.74
C THR A 411 1.53 -5.42 -33.85
N GLU A 412 1.36 -5.90 -35.09
CA GLU A 412 0.83 -5.10 -36.21
C GLU A 412 -0.67 -4.76 -36.02
N ALA A 413 -1.35 -5.52 -35.17
CA ALA A 413 -2.73 -5.26 -34.78
C ALA A 413 -2.88 -4.06 -33.80
N LEU A 414 -1.78 -3.51 -33.31
CA LEU A 414 -1.80 -2.37 -32.40
C LEU A 414 -1.83 -1.04 -33.15
N SER A 415 -2.69 -0.12 -32.74
CA SER A 415 -2.72 1.27 -33.24
C SER A 415 -1.44 2.06 -32.89
N LYS A 416 -0.77 1.66 -31.82
CA LYS A 416 0.53 2.17 -31.36
C LYS A 416 1.41 1.02 -30.88
N LYS A 417 2.71 1.11 -31.11
CA LYS A 417 3.67 0.11 -30.61
C LYS A 417 4.02 0.28 -29.12
N SER A 418 3.70 1.44 -28.53
CA SER A 418 3.89 1.79 -27.12
C SER A 418 2.76 2.67 -26.66
N ALA A 419 2.38 2.61 -25.39
CA ALA A 419 1.43 3.55 -24.79
C ALA A 419 1.97 4.99 -24.81
N ASN A 420 3.30 5.17 -24.79
CA ASN A 420 3.98 6.47 -24.70
C ASN A 420 3.35 7.32 -23.60
N ALA A 421 3.27 6.69 -22.42
CA ALA A 421 2.56 7.27 -21.29
C ALA A 421 3.38 8.41 -20.66
N ARG A 422 2.68 9.48 -20.29
CA ARG A 422 3.30 10.64 -19.66
C ARG A 422 2.33 11.32 -18.70
N ILE A 423 2.85 11.61 -17.50
CA ILE A 423 2.16 12.43 -16.51
C ILE A 423 3.11 13.57 -16.11
N ASP A 424 2.62 14.81 -16.23
CA ASP A 424 3.32 16.00 -15.76
C ASP A 424 2.64 16.53 -14.50
N THR A 425 3.43 16.88 -13.48
CA THR A 425 2.89 17.50 -12.25
C THR A 425 3.55 18.84 -11.94
N ARG A 426 2.80 19.75 -11.35
CA ARG A 426 3.28 21.06 -10.92
C ARG A 426 2.73 21.38 -9.54
N THR A 427 3.57 21.98 -8.70
CA THR A 427 3.15 22.45 -7.37
C THR A 427 3.70 23.85 -7.13
N ILE A 428 2.88 24.72 -6.58
CA ILE A 428 3.29 26.01 -6.02
C ILE A 428 2.72 26.08 -4.60
N ASP A 429 3.59 26.39 -3.65
CA ASP A 429 3.24 26.50 -2.22
C ASP A 429 3.75 27.84 -1.69
N LEU A 430 2.86 28.64 -1.13
CA LEU A 430 3.15 29.91 -0.44
C LEU A 430 2.76 29.78 1.01
N ARG A 431 3.68 30.01 1.93
CA ARG A 431 3.42 29.97 3.38
C ARG A 431 3.95 31.21 4.07
N ALA A 432 3.18 31.71 5.02
CA ALA A 432 3.55 32.80 5.90
C ALA A 432 3.31 32.38 7.35
N VAL A 433 4.29 32.62 8.21
CA VAL A 433 4.21 32.36 9.65
C VAL A 433 4.67 33.60 10.38
N PHE A 434 3.90 34.10 11.34
CA PHE A 434 4.22 35.28 12.12
C PHE A 434 3.88 35.08 13.60
N ARG A 435 4.69 35.64 14.48
CA ARG A 435 4.45 35.65 15.91
C ARG A 435 4.65 37.07 16.46
N PRO A 436 3.64 37.96 16.26
CA PRO A 436 3.74 39.37 16.64
C PRO A 436 3.85 39.60 18.15
N SER A 437 3.39 38.64 18.99
CA SER A 437 3.53 38.72 20.44
C SER A 437 3.86 37.35 21.06
N SER A 438 4.18 37.35 22.35
CA SER A 438 4.38 36.08 23.09
C SER A 438 3.09 35.27 23.26
N THR A 439 1.92 35.92 23.12
CA THR A 439 0.62 35.31 23.37
C THR A 439 -0.17 35.01 22.09
N PHE A 440 0.31 35.45 20.93
CA PHE A 440 -0.39 35.27 19.66
C PHE A 440 0.57 35.02 18.50
N GLY A 441 0.22 34.07 17.67
CA GLY A 441 0.82 33.79 16.38
C GLY A 441 -0.22 33.47 15.32
N TRP A 442 0.14 33.59 14.04
CA TRP A 442 -0.71 33.18 12.94
C TRP A 442 0.10 32.57 11.79
N ARG A 443 -0.57 31.73 11.03
CA ARG A 443 -0.03 31.06 9.84
C ARG A 443 -1.05 31.17 8.70
N ALA A 444 -0.58 31.38 7.50
CA ALA A 444 -1.40 31.30 6.31
C ALA A 444 -0.65 30.54 5.23
N GLY A 445 -1.38 29.74 4.46
CA GLY A 445 -0.85 28.96 3.36
C GLY A 445 -1.76 29.00 2.15
N VAL A 446 -1.17 28.93 0.96
CA VAL A 446 -1.87 28.63 -0.29
C VAL A 446 -1.02 27.67 -1.07
N ARG A 447 -1.61 26.56 -1.48
CA ARG A 447 -0.97 25.55 -2.31
C ARG A 447 -1.84 25.29 -3.54
N HIS A 448 -1.20 25.25 -4.69
CA HIS A 448 -1.81 24.80 -5.93
C HIS A 448 -1.01 23.62 -6.47
N TYR A 449 -1.71 22.53 -6.79
CA TYR A 449 -1.18 21.31 -7.41
C TYR A 449 -1.94 21.05 -8.71
N SER A 450 -1.25 20.61 -9.75
CA SER A 450 -1.87 20.09 -10.96
C SER A 450 -1.17 18.82 -11.45
N GLU A 451 -1.96 17.92 -11.94
CA GLU A 451 -1.56 16.67 -12.59
C GLU A 451 -2.20 16.65 -13.99
N ASP A 452 -1.37 16.47 -15.01
CA ASP A 452 -1.74 16.49 -16.42
C ASP A 452 -1.30 15.15 -17.04
N ASN A 453 -2.26 14.27 -17.29
CA ASN A 453 -2.05 12.95 -17.87
C ASN A 453 -2.17 13.00 -19.39
N LYS A 454 -1.03 12.99 -20.05
CA LYS A 454 -0.93 13.10 -21.53
C LYS A 454 -1.01 11.76 -22.25
N THR A 455 -1.29 10.68 -21.54
CA THR A 455 -1.43 9.35 -22.11
C THR A 455 -2.69 9.27 -22.95
N ARG A 456 -2.55 8.90 -24.21
CA ARG A 456 -3.69 8.71 -25.16
C ARG A 456 -3.48 7.40 -25.89
N TYR A 457 -4.45 6.51 -25.77
CA TYR A 457 -4.48 5.23 -26.46
C TYR A 457 -5.83 4.97 -27.12
N LEU A 458 -5.82 4.41 -28.31
CA LEU A 458 -7.01 3.99 -29.06
C LEU A 458 -6.86 2.51 -29.42
N ALA A 459 -7.79 1.70 -28.97
CA ALA A 459 -7.84 0.25 -29.28
C ALA A 459 -8.39 0.07 -30.70
N TYR A 460 -7.52 0.10 -31.67
CA TYR A 460 -7.81 -0.02 -33.11
C TYR A 460 -6.81 -0.98 -33.76
N ASN A 461 -7.34 -1.91 -34.56
CA ASN A 461 -6.53 -2.83 -35.34
C ASN A 461 -6.35 -2.32 -36.78
N PRO A 462 -5.15 -1.88 -37.18
CA PRO A 462 -4.91 -1.40 -38.54
C PRO A 462 -5.06 -2.48 -39.62
N ILE A 463 -4.97 -3.77 -39.29
CA ILE A 463 -5.07 -4.88 -40.26
C ILE A 463 -6.51 -5.07 -40.67
N THR A 464 -7.42 -5.15 -39.70
CA THR A 464 -8.84 -5.43 -39.90
C THR A 464 -9.69 -4.18 -40.08
N GLY A 465 -9.19 -3.01 -39.61
CA GLY A 465 -9.97 -1.79 -39.53
C GLY A 465 -10.96 -1.76 -38.36
N GLN A 466 -10.94 -2.74 -37.48
CA GLN A 466 -11.85 -2.85 -36.35
C GLN A 466 -11.32 -2.16 -35.10
N TYR A 467 -12.23 -1.70 -34.27
CA TYR A 467 -11.92 -1.22 -32.93
C TYR A 467 -11.97 -2.39 -31.95
N GLY A 468 -11.12 -2.33 -30.94
CA GLY A 468 -11.14 -3.23 -29.81
C GLY A 468 -11.83 -2.59 -28.60
N TYR A 469 -11.97 -3.37 -27.56
CA TYR A 469 -12.51 -2.98 -26.27
C TYR A 469 -11.37 -2.71 -25.29
N ILE A 470 -11.46 -1.64 -24.48
CA ILE A 470 -10.54 -1.35 -23.37
C ILE A 470 -11.32 -1.42 -22.06
N SER A 471 -10.89 -2.25 -21.13
CA SER A 471 -11.45 -2.27 -19.79
C SER A 471 -11.07 -1.01 -18.99
N GLU A 472 -12.04 -0.31 -18.43
CA GLU A 472 -11.86 0.93 -17.69
C GLU A 472 -11.23 0.73 -16.33
N ASN A 473 -11.60 -0.36 -15.66
CA ASN A 473 -11.19 -0.63 -14.28
C ASN A 473 -9.89 -1.43 -14.17
N GLY A 474 -9.24 -1.72 -15.27
CA GLY A 474 -8.02 -2.52 -15.32
C GLY A 474 -8.20 -3.99 -14.91
N SER A 475 -9.40 -4.43 -14.57
CA SER A 475 -9.63 -5.80 -14.10
C SER A 475 -9.50 -6.84 -15.21
N GLN A 476 -9.70 -6.45 -16.44
CA GLN A 476 -9.51 -7.27 -17.61
C GLN A 476 -8.33 -6.87 -18.48
N GLY A 477 -7.83 -5.66 -18.36
CA GLY A 477 -6.52 -5.16 -18.85
C GLY A 477 -6.20 -5.43 -20.32
N SER A 478 -7.11 -6.03 -21.09
CA SER A 478 -6.89 -6.52 -22.45
C SER A 478 -7.83 -5.84 -23.44
N ILE A 479 -7.42 -5.84 -24.67
CA ILE A 479 -8.25 -5.45 -25.80
C ILE A 479 -9.07 -6.68 -26.19
N VAL A 480 -10.40 -6.50 -26.29
CA VAL A 480 -11.32 -7.53 -26.80
C VAL A 480 -11.55 -7.27 -28.29
N PRO A 481 -11.13 -8.16 -29.17
CA PRO A 481 -11.28 -7.99 -30.62
C PRO A 481 -12.72 -8.04 -31.08
N GLY A 482 -13.04 -7.29 -32.13
CA GLY A 482 -14.29 -7.39 -32.87
C GLY A 482 -15.49 -6.66 -32.29
N GLU A 483 -15.38 -6.13 -31.08
CA GLU A 483 -16.44 -5.31 -30.50
C GLU A 483 -16.32 -3.87 -30.96
N THR A 484 -17.06 -3.50 -31.99
CA THR A 484 -16.92 -2.18 -32.62
C THR A 484 -17.83 -1.12 -32.04
N GLY A 485 -18.90 -1.48 -31.36
CA GLY A 485 -19.94 -0.55 -30.92
C GLY A 485 -20.57 0.27 -32.06
N ILE A 486 -20.28 -0.10 -33.30
CA ILE A 486 -20.88 0.51 -34.48
C ILE A 486 -22.21 -0.17 -34.76
N PHE A 487 -23.23 0.63 -34.94
CA PHE A 487 -24.56 0.14 -35.32
C PHE A 487 -24.52 -0.64 -36.65
N ASP A 488 -24.88 -1.93 -36.62
CA ASP A 488 -25.16 -2.71 -37.79
C ASP A 488 -26.66 -2.85 -37.95
N PRO A 489 -27.27 -2.22 -38.96
CA PRO A 489 -28.72 -2.29 -39.15
C PRO A 489 -29.24 -3.72 -39.46
N ASN A 490 -28.36 -4.64 -39.85
CA ASN A 490 -28.70 -6.03 -40.12
C ASN A 490 -28.58 -6.93 -38.87
N ASN A 491 -27.99 -6.42 -37.81
CA ASN A 491 -27.87 -7.12 -36.52
C ASN A 491 -28.38 -6.23 -35.37
N PRO A 492 -29.63 -6.43 -34.93
CA PRO A 492 -30.23 -5.59 -33.90
C PRO A 492 -29.48 -5.65 -32.55
N LEU A 493 -28.63 -6.64 -32.29
CA LEU A 493 -27.82 -6.74 -31.10
C LEU A 493 -26.64 -5.76 -31.12
N TYR A 494 -26.14 -5.42 -32.31
CA TYR A 494 -25.13 -4.37 -32.46
C TYR A 494 -25.70 -2.94 -32.37
N ALA A 495 -27.03 -2.82 -32.44
CA ALA A 495 -27.68 -1.51 -32.41
C ALA A 495 -27.51 -0.76 -31.08
N SER A 496 -27.16 -1.45 -30.01
CA SER A 496 -27.05 -0.88 -28.67
C SER A 496 -25.69 -1.06 -28.02
N VAL A 497 -24.69 -1.59 -28.73
CA VAL A 497 -23.37 -1.84 -28.15
C VAL A 497 -22.54 -0.57 -28.13
N VAL A 498 -22.24 -0.10 -26.92
CA VAL A 498 -21.34 1.01 -26.67
C VAL A 498 -20.21 0.48 -25.79
N VAL A 499 -18.98 0.52 -26.28
CA VAL A 499 -17.81 -0.04 -25.59
C VAL A 499 -16.71 1.00 -25.47
N PRO A 500 -15.91 0.97 -24.41
CA PRO A 500 -14.71 1.79 -24.28
C PRO A 500 -13.70 1.40 -25.37
N VAL A 501 -13.25 2.36 -26.17
CA VAL A 501 -12.25 2.18 -27.23
C VAL A 501 -11.01 3.03 -27.02
N ARG A 502 -11.08 3.92 -26.05
CA ARG A 502 -10.00 4.85 -25.67
C ARG A 502 -9.76 4.80 -24.17
N ASN A 503 -8.51 4.98 -23.76
CA ASN A 503 -8.24 5.17 -22.34
C ASN A 503 -8.79 6.52 -21.85
N VAL A 504 -9.24 6.58 -20.60
CA VAL A 504 -9.63 7.80 -19.91
C VAL A 504 -8.40 8.38 -19.19
N PRO A 505 -7.86 9.53 -19.62
CA PRO A 505 -6.73 10.13 -18.95
C PRO A 505 -7.22 10.95 -17.76
N PHE A 506 -7.31 10.33 -16.60
CA PHE A 506 -7.67 11.02 -15.36
C PHE A 506 -6.60 12.03 -15.00
N GLU A 507 -7.05 13.27 -14.81
CA GLU A 507 -6.21 14.39 -14.41
C GLU A 507 -7.00 15.33 -13.50
N TYR A 508 -6.29 16.13 -12.71
CA TYR A 508 -6.94 17.07 -11.80
C TYR A 508 -6.02 18.23 -11.39
N SER A 509 -6.64 19.31 -10.95
CA SER A 509 -5.97 20.34 -10.16
C SER A 509 -6.57 20.46 -8.78
N GLN A 510 -5.77 20.95 -7.82
CA GLN A 510 -6.24 21.18 -6.46
C GLN A 510 -5.60 22.44 -5.90
N THR A 511 -6.44 23.30 -5.34
CA THR A 511 -6.02 24.51 -4.62
C THR A 511 -6.47 24.42 -3.18
N THR A 512 -5.52 24.50 -2.25
CA THR A 512 -5.78 24.52 -0.80
C THR A 512 -5.33 25.87 -0.25
N ALA A 513 -6.17 26.53 0.51
CA ALA A 513 -5.85 27.75 1.26
C ALA A 513 -6.16 27.53 2.74
N ASP A 514 -5.22 27.86 3.61
CA ASP A 514 -5.37 27.72 5.06
C ASP A 514 -5.02 29.01 5.81
N LEU A 515 -5.73 29.25 6.90
CA LEU A 515 -5.45 30.31 7.87
C LEU A 515 -5.58 29.76 9.28
N SER A 516 -4.53 29.93 10.07
CA SER A 516 -4.45 29.43 11.45
C SER A 516 -4.05 30.52 12.41
N GLY A 517 -4.71 30.57 13.57
CA GLY A 517 -4.36 31.42 14.70
C GLY A 517 -3.98 30.58 15.92
N ASP A 518 -2.90 30.94 16.56
CA ASP A 518 -2.41 30.31 17.80
C ASP A 518 -2.45 31.31 18.95
N TRP A 519 -3.12 30.98 20.06
CA TRP A 519 -3.21 31.81 21.26
C TRP A 519 -2.64 31.06 22.47
N TRP A 520 -1.78 31.74 23.21
CA TRP A 520 -1.20 31.25 24.47
C TRP A 520 -1.60 32.13 25.64
N PHE A 521 -2.28 31.55 26.61
CA PHE A 521 -2.76 32.29 27.78
C PHE A 521 -2.65 31.43 29.05
N GLY A 522 -1.66 31.78 29.87
CA GLY A 522 -1.33 30.99 31.06
C GLY A 522 -0.99 29.52 30.70
N PRO A 523 -1.67 28.55 31.33
CA PRO A 523 -1.41 27.12 31.06
C PRO A 523 -2.13 26.60 29.83
N HIS A 524 -2.85 27.45 29.10
CA HIS A 524 -3.66 27.06 27.94
C HIS A 524 -3.02 27.52 26.64
N SER A 525 -3.20 26.72 25.60
CA SER A 525 -3.03 27.14 24.22
C SER A 525 -4.25 26.71 23.37
N LEU A 526 -4.69 27.58 22.50
CA LEU A 526 -5.76 27.35 21.54
C LEU A 526 -5.23 27.61 20.13
N THR A 527 -5.47 26.67 19.24
CA THR A 527 -5.24 26.83 17.80
C THR A 527 -6.55 26.67 17.07
N ALA A 528 -6.88 27.62 16.20
CA ALA A 528 -8.00 27.52 15.29
C ALA A 528 -7.48 27.61 13.86
N THR A 529 -7.84 26.65 13.02
CA THR A 529 -7.44 26.59 11.61
C THR A 529 -8.68 26.47 10.73
N TYR A 530 -8.79 27.33 9.76
CA TYR A 530 -9.74 27.20 8.66
C TYR A 530 -8.99 26.82 7.40
N THR A 531 -9.47 25.79 6.70
CA THR A 531 -8.92 25.34 5.42
C THR A 531 -10.04 25.30 4.39
N PHE A 532 -9.78 25.86 3.23
CA PHE A 532 -10.59 25.73 2.03
C PHE A 532 -9.80 24.95 1.00
N GLU A 533 -10.42 23.92 0.42
CA GLU A 533 -9.83 23.10 -0.62
C GLU A 533 -10.77 23.02 -1.81
N ARG A 534 -10.27 23.32 -2.99
CA ARG A 534 -10.96 23.11 -4.27
C ARG A 534 -10.21 22.07 -5.07
N THR A 535 -10.90 21.02 -5.50
CA THR A 535 -10.41 20.01 -6.43
C THR A 535 -11.21 20.06 -7.72
N GLU A 536 -10.52 20.11 -8.84
CA GLU A 536 -11.09 20.20 -10.20
C GLU A 536 -10.59 19.00 -11.01
N PRO A 537 -11.29 17.83 -10.90
CA PRO A 537 -10.94 16.65 -11.69
C PRO A 537 -11.47 16.81 -13.12
N GLU A 538 -10.71 16.28 -14.09
CA GLU A 538 -11.16 16.18 -15.48
C GLU A 538 -11.62 14.75 -15.78
N HIS A 539 -12.57 14.61 -16.68
CA HIS A 539 -13.15 13.32 -17.10
C HIS A 539 -13.71 12.47 -15.93
N ARG A 540 -14.27 13.16 -14.92
CA ARG A 540 -14.94 12.56 -13.78
C ARG A 540 -16.39 13.05 -13.69
N GLU A 541 -17.15 12.39 -12.87
CA GLU A 541 -18.58 12.68 -12.68
C GLU A 541 -18.87 14.06 -12.11
N ARG A 542 -17.89 14.71 -11.52
CA ARG A 542 -17.91 16.11 -11.10
C ARG A 542 -16.69 16.83 -11.62
N SER A 543 -16.86 18.06 -12.08
CA SER A 543 -15.77 18.92 -12.53
C SER A 543 -15.20 19.78 -11.41
N ARG A 544 -15.90 19.89 -10.28
CA ARG A 544 -15.46 20.68 -9.13
C ARG A 544 -15.99 20.11 -7.82
N LEU A 545 -15.09 20.10 -6.82
CA LEU A 545 -15.37 19.80 -5.43
C LEU A 545 -14.78 20.89 -4.56
N ASP A 546 -15.57 21.43 -3.65
CA ASP A 546 -15.16 22.41 -2.64
C ASP A 546 -15.32 21.80 -1.25
N GLU A 547 -14.24 21.78 -0.47
CA GLU A 547 -14.26 21.32 0.93
C GLU A 547 -13.85 22.45 1.86
N GLN A 548 -14.65 22.69 2.89
CA GLN A 548 -14.38 23.63 3.96
C GLN A 548 -14.13 22.87 5.25
N ARG A 549 -13.04 23.19 5.94
CA ARG A 549 -12.62 22.47 7.14
C ARG A 549 -12.30 23.48 8.25
N LEU A 550 -12.86 23.25 9.42
CA LEU A 550 -12.56 24.00 10.64
C LEU A 550 -11.97 23.07 11.68
N THR A 551 -10.72 23.33 12.08
CA THR A 551 -10.04 22.57 13.11
C THR A 551 -9.80 23.45 14.34
N LEU A 552 -10.22 22.98 15.52
CA LEU A 552 -9.94 23.59 16.81
C LEU A 552 -9.09 22.64 17.65
N ALA A 553 -7.99 23.13 18.19
CA ALA A 553 -7.13 22.34 19.07
C ALA A 553 -6.83 23.12 20.35
N TRP A 554 -7.14 22.55 21.48
CA TRP A 554 -6.91 23.12 22.80
C TRP A 554 -5.96 22.23 23.59
N THR A 555 -4.94 22.84 24.19
CA THR A 555 -4.00 22.17 25.09
C THR A 555 -4.04 22.87 26.44
N TYR A 556 -4.13 22.08 27.50
CA TYR A 556 -4.10 22.53 28.89
C TYR A 556 -2.98 21.82 29.67
N LYS A 557 -2.03 22.59 30.17
CA LYS A 557 -0.96 22.14 31.08
C LYS A 557 -1.38 22.39 32.51
N MET A 558 -1.72 21.33 33.22
CA MET A 558 -2.21 21.40 34.59
C MET A 558 -1.06 21.65 35.59
N THR A 559 -1.37 22.21 36.73
CA THR A 559 -0.41 22.40 37.84
C THR A 559 0.12 21.08 38.39
N SER A 560 -0.59 19.98 38.23
CA SER A 560 -0.17 18.62 38.56
C SER A 560 0.93 18.07 37.62
N GLY A 561 1.32 18.82 36.56
CA GLY A 561 2.20 18.36 35.49
C GLY A 561 1.47 17.62 34.37
N ALA A 562 0.16 17.37 34.52
CA ALA A 562 -0.62 16.73 33.46
C ALA A 562 -0.81 17.64 32.26
N THR A 563 -0.89 17.03 31.09
CA THR A 563 -1.21 17.72 29.83
C THR A 563 -2.42 17.07 29.19
N LEU A 564 -3.47 17.87 28.97
CA LEU A 564 -4.65 17.48 28.19
C LEU A 564 -4.63 18.22 26.87
N ARG A 565 -4.76 17.49 25.78
CA ARG A 565 -4.96 18.04 24.44
C ARG A 565 -6.24 17.50 23.84
N VAL A 566 -7.13 18.39 23.38
CA VAL A 566 -8.36 18.04 22.68
C VAL A 566 -8.33 18.74 21.33
N SER A 567 -8.61 18.02 20.26
CA SER A 567 -8.77 18.59 18.92
C SER A 567 -10.08 18.10 18.32
N TYR A 568 -10.79 19.01 17.69
CA TYR A 568 -11.99 18.74 16.92
C TYR A 568 -11.85 19.34 15.53
N GLU A 569 -12.25 18.58 14.53
CA GLU A 569 -12.28 19.00 13.13
C GLU A 569 -13.67 18.71 12.56
N PHE A 570 -14.25 19.71 11.95
CA PHE A 570 -15.45 19.61 11.13
C PHE A 570 -15.06 19.90 9.67
N ALA A 571 -15.53 19.07 8.74
CA ALA A 571 -15.35 19.30 7.32
C ALA A 571 -16.66 19.06 6.57
N ASP A 572 -16.92 19.93 5.58
CA ASP A 572 -18.07 19.86 4.69
C ASP A 572 -17.56 19.97 3.26
N ARG A 573 -17.84 18.94 2.47
CA ARG A 573 -17.47 18.86 1.06
C ARG A 573 -18.72 18.83 0.21
N THR A 574 -18.75 19.72 -0.79
CA THR A 574 -19.83 19.84 -1.78
C THR A 574 -19.23 19.92 -3.18
N GLY A 575 -19.97 19.55 -4.19
CA GLY A 575 -19.52 19.64 -5.59
C GLY A 575 -20.57 20.26 -6.50
N ASP A 576 -20.21 20.44 -7.75
CA ASP A 576 -21.15 20.81 -8.82
C ASP A 576 -22.10 19.65 -9.15
N ALA A 577 -22.92 19.80 -10.18
CA ALA A 577 -23.87 18.77 -10.61
C ALA A 577 -23.12 17.47 -10.94
N TYR A 578 -23.65 16.35 -10.43
CA TYR A 578 -23.06 15.03 -10.68
C TYR A 578 -23.54 14.50 -12.03
N ASN A 579 -22.60 14.37 -12.98
CA ASN A 579 -22.84 13.68 -14.24
C ASN A 579 -22.51 12.20 -14.07
N HIS A 580 -23.49 11.32 -14.08
CA HIS A 580 -23.28 9.90 -13.88
C HIS A 580 -22.63 9.20 -15.09
N ASP A 581 -22.62 9.82 -16.26
CA ASP A 581 -22.00 9.26 -17.48
C ASP A 581 -21.09 10.30 -18.18
N PRO A 582 -19.87 10.57 -17.66
CA PRO A 582 -18.94 11.55 -18.24
C PRO A 582 -18.05 10.94 -19.33
N TYR A 583 -18.25 9.67 -19.71
CA TYR A 583 -17.25 8.91 -20.48
C TYR A 583 -17.56 8.76 -21.96
N ASP A 584 -18.66 9.31 -22.46
CA ASP A 584 -19.03 9.28 -23.88
C ASP A 584 -17.90 9.59 -24.87
N PRO A 585 -17.00 10.56 -24.60
CA PRO A 585 -15.88 10.82 -25.51
C PRO A 585 -14.87 9.68 -25.66
N PHE A 586 -14.92 8.69 -24.78
CA PHE A 586 -13.99 7.55 -24.73
C PHE A 586 -14.62 6.25 -25.19
N TYR A 587 -15.93 6.26 -25.45
CA TYR A 587 -16.67 5.14 -26.00
C TYR A 587 -16.77 5.19 -27.52
N SER A 588 -17.24 4.09 -28.10
CA SER A 588 -17.48 3.92 -29.52
C SER A 588 -18.43 4.96 -30.12
N VAL A 589 -19.30 5.57 -29.32
CA VAL A 589 -20.17 6.69 -29.73
C VAL A 589 -19.40 7.86 -30.33
N SER A 590 -18.15 8.06 -29.92
CA SER A 590 -17.28 9.11 -30.41
C SER A 590 -16.60 8.78 -31.75
N LEU A 591 -16.77 7.58 -32.29
CA LEU A 591 -16.12 7.14 -33.51
C LEU A 591 -16.84 7.67 -34.76
N PRO A 592 -16.10 8.01 -35.82
CA PRO A 592 -16.70 8.35 -37.11
C PRO A 592 -17.58 7.20 -37.63
N GLY A 593 -18.79 7.50 -38.03
CA GLY A 593 -19.73 6.51 -38.56
C GLY A 593 -20.60 5.80 -37.53
N PHE A 594 -20.47 6.15 -36.24
CA PHE A 594 -21.38 5.68 -35.21
C PHE A 594 -22.82 6.15 -35.55
N VAL A 595 -23.75 5.24 -35.48
CA VAL A 595 -25.20 5.51 -35.68
C VAL A 595 -25.88 5.25 -34.34
N GLU A 596 -26.51 6.27 -33.78
CA GLU A 596 -27.24 6.13 -32.53
C GLU A 596 -28.40 5.13 -32.68
N PRO A 597 -28.50 4.14 -31.79
CA PRO A 597 -29.57 3.16 -31.82
C PRO A 597 -30.94 3.80 -31.55
N PRO A 598 -32.04 3.23 -32.09
CA PRO A 598 -33.39 3.66 -31.73
C PRO A 598 -33.59 3.57 -30.21
N GLY A 599 -33.89 4.68 -29.55
CA GLY A 599 -34.06 4.73 -28.09
C GLY A 599 -32.89 5.37 -27.33
N GLY A 600 -31.85 5.76 -28.06
CA GLY A 600 -30.67 6.41 -27.48
C GLY A 600 -29.61 5.44 -27.02
N VAL A 601 -28.48 6.01 -26.60
CA VAL A 601 -27.38 5.27 -25.98
C VAL A 601 -27.68 5.09 -24.50
N ILE A 602 -27.48 3.89 -23.98
CA ILE A 602 -27.68 3.58 -22.57
C ILE A 602 -26.44 3.99 -21.80
N ALA A 603 -26.62 4.70 -20.69
CA ALA A 603 -25.52 5.06 -19.79
C ALA A 603 -24.86 3.80 -19.21
N HIS A 604 -23.53 3.80 -19.14
CA HIS A 604 -22.75 2.67 -18.62
C HIS A 604 -22.60 2.68 -17.09
N THR A 605 -23.26 3.60 -16.41
CA THR A 605 -23.20 3.78 -14.96
C THR A 605 -24.59 3.89 -14.37
N VAL A 606 -24.71 3.60 -13.08
CA VAL A 606 -25.97 3.75 -12.35
C VAL A 606 -26.19 5.22 -11.98
N GLU A 607 -27.30 5.80 -12.37
CA GLU A 607 -27.61 7.24 -12.20
C GLU A 607 -27.49 7.70 -10.74
N GLU A 608 -27.96 6.90 -9.79
CA GLU A 608 -27.95 7.19 -8.36
C GLU A 608 -26.60 6.89 -7.68
N MET A 609 -25.66 6.28 -8.40
CA MET A 609 -24.34 5.96 -7.86
C MET A 609 -23.55 7.24 -7.55
N ARG A 610 -23.01 7.31 -6.36
CA ARG A 610 -22.05 8.35 -5.95
C ARG A 610 -20.75 7.70 -5.55
N LYS A 611 -19.69 7.98 -6.28
CA LYS A 611 -18.32 7.58 -5.92
C LYS A 611 -17.91 8.36 -4.66
N TYR A 612 -17.42 7.70 -3.65
CA TYR A 612 -17.19 8.27 -2.32
C TYR A 612 -16.19 9.44 -2.32
N ASP A 613 -15.27 9.47 -3.28
CA ASP A 613 -14.30 10.56 -3.47
C ASP A 613 -14.91 11.80 -4.13
N LEU A 614 -16.09 11.66 -4.76
CA LEU A 614 -16.82 12.75 -5.44
C LEU A 614 -18.15 13.10 -4.76
N ALA A 615 -18.69 12.24 -3.89
CA ALA A 615 -19.94 12.49 -3.18
C ALA A 615 -19.80 13.69 -2.23
N ASP A 616 -20.91 14.40 -2.01
CA ASP A 616 -20.99 15.34 -0.90
C ASP A 616 -20.75 14.60 0.40
N ARG A 617 -20.01 15.24 1.33
CA ARG A 617 -19.58 14.57 2.55
C ARG A 617 -19.51 15.54 3.71
N ARG A 618 -20.08 15.12 4.83
CA ARG A 618 -19.83 15.74 6.13
C ARG A 618 -18.89 14.87 6.94
N GLN A 619 -17.90 15.45 7.60
CA GLN A 619 -16.95 14.75 8.42
C GLN A 619 -16.78 15.43 9.77
N ASP A 620 -16.76 14.61 10.83
CA ASP A 620 -16.45 15.01 12.20
C ASP A 620 -15.29 14.18 12.73
N LYS A 621 -14.22 14.84 13.21
CA LYS A 621 -13.08 14.18 13.87
C LYS A 621 -12.89 14.74 15.27
N LEU A 622 -12.76 13.86 16.24
CA LEU A 622 -12.41 14.20 17.62
C LEU A 622 -11.16 13.42 18.02
N ARG A 623 -10.23 14.08 18.69
CA ARG A 623 -9.10 13.43 19.36
C ARG A 623 -8.83 14.09 20.69
N ALA A 624 -8.71 13.28 21.74
CA ALA A 624 -8.31 13.71 23.08
C ALA A 624 -7.11 12.89 23.54
N ILE A 625 -6.09 13.57 24.07
CA ILE A 625 -4.88 12.95 24.62
C ILE A 625 -4.67 13.52 26.01
N LEU A 626 -4.58 12.65 27.00
CA LEU A 626 -4.20 12.96 28.37
C LEU A 626 -2.87 12.30 28.68
N ILE A 627 -1.91 13.08 29.18
CA ILE A 627 -0.65 12.57 29.72
C ILE A 627 -0.61 13.03 31.18
N GLN A 628 -0.65 12.09 32.11
CA GLN A 628 -0.70 12.35 33.55
C GLN A 628 0.51 11.72 34.23
N PRO A 629 1.49 12.52 34.67
CA PRO A 629 2.51 12.05 35.61
C PRO A 629 1.86 11.69 36.94
N ILE A 630 2.26 10.56 37.52
CA ILE A 630 1.83 10.05 38.83
C ILE A 630 3.05 9.97 39.72
N GLY A 631 3.26 10.99 40.52
CA GLY A 631 4.52 11.16 41.26
C GLY A 631 5.71 11.35 40.32
N MET A 632 6.88 10.84 40.72
CA MET A 632 8.12 10.89 39.91
C MET A 632 8.38 9.59 39.16
N ALA A 633 7.63 8.55 39.45
CA ALA A 633 7.94 7.19 39.01
C ALA A 633 7.00 6.65 37.92
N ALA A 634 5.84 7.29 37.71
CA ALA A 634 4.87 6.75 36.76
C ALA A 634 4.29 7.83 35.84
N THR A 635 3.87 7.40 34.66
CA THR A 635 3.12 8.20 33.70
C THR A 635 1.96 7.38 33.16
N LEU A 636 0.76 7.96 33.18
CA LEU A 636 -0.41 7.42 32.51
C LEU A 636 -0.69 8.26 31.26
N SER A 637 -0.80 7.60 30.13
CA SER A 637 -1.17 8.21 28.86
C SER A 637 -2.47 7.60 28.35
N MET A 638 -3.42 8.44 27.96
CA MET A 638 -4.70 8.02 27.40
C MET A 638 -4.94 8.76 26.09
N THR A 639 -5.37 8.04 25.08
CA THR A 639 -5.82 8.60 23.80
C THR A 639 -7.22 8.09 23.49
N VAL A 640 -8.11 8.99 23.08
CA VAL A 640 -9.44 8.68 22.52
C VAL A 640 -9.56 9.40 21.21
N TYR A 641 -10.05 8.72 20.17
CA TYR A 641 -10.28 9.34 18.88
C TYR A 641 -11.53 8.79 18.20
N GLY A 642 -12.11 9.61 17.33
CA GLY A 642 -13.21 9.24 16.45
C GLY A 642 -13.15 10.04 15.17
N ASN A 643 -13.47 9.39 14.06
CA ASN A 643 -13.63 9.97 12.74
C ASN A 643 -14.90 9.41 12.12
N TYR A 644 -15.89 10.28 11.93
CA TYR A 644 -17.17 9.96 11.34
C TYR A 644 -17.32 10.67 10.00
N ASN A 645 -17.70 9.92 8.95
CA ASN A 645 -17.99 10.44 7.63
C ASN A 645 -19.41 10.03 7.24
N ASP A 646 -20.19 10.99 6.82
CA ASP A 646 -21.52 10.82 6.25
C ASP A 646 -21.51 11.30 4.80
N TYR A 647 -21.93 10.43 3.87
CA TYR A 647 -21.91 10.70 2.45
C TYR A 647 -23.34 10.81 1.93
N ASP A 648 -23.63 11.88 1.17
CA ASP A 648 -24.90 12.03 0.48
C ASP A 648 -24.93 11.12 -0.77
N ALA A 649 -25.26 9.87 -0.55
CA ALA A 649 -25.30 8.84 -1.57
C ALA A 649 -26.48 7.88 -1.34
N THR A 650 -27.36 7.74 -2.33
CA THR A 650 -28.39 6.70 -2.34
C THR A 650 -27.77 5.34 -2.62
N ILE A 651 -26.92 5.27 -3.65
CA ILE A 651 -26.07 4.14 -4.05
C ILE A 651 -24.61 4.57 -3.91
N GLY A 652 -23.77 3.71 -3.36
CA GLY A 652 -22.36 3.96 -3.05
C GLY A 652 -22.09 3.92 -1.54
N ARG A 653 -21.00 4.52 -1.10
CA ARG A 653 -20.65 4.60 0.32
C ARG A 653 -21.55 5.61 1.02
N ARG A 654 -22.29 5.16 2.03
CA ARG A 654 -23.22 6.00 2.80
C ARG A 654 -22.61 6.51 4.10
N GLY A 655 -21.76 5.73 4.73
CA GLY A 655 -21.11 6.12 5.98
C GLY A 655 -19.81 5.36 6.21
N ALA A 656 -18.90 6.02 6.92
CA ALA A 656 -17.66 5.39 7.38
C ALA A 656 -17.25 6.03 8.70
N TRP A 657 -17.02 5.22 9.73
CA TRP A 657 -16.51 5.72 10.99
C TRP A 657 -15.48 4.79 11.60
N ILE A 658 -14.51 5.38 12.23
CA ILE A 658 -13.44 4.72 12.94
C ILE A 658 -13.32 5.38 14.28
N THR A 659 -13.37 4.60 15.36
CA THR A 659 -13.18 5.09 16.71
C THR A 659 -12.19 4.22 17.45
N GLY A 660 -11.49 4.79 18.42
CA GLY A 660 -10.57 3.99 19.20
C GLY A 660 -10.17 4.66 20.51
N THR A 661 -9.66 3.84 21.39
CA THR A 661 -9.09 4.27 22.66
C THR A 661 -7.83 3.48 22.96
N SER A 662 -6.84 4.13 23.54
CA SER A 662 -5.66 3.47 24.10
C SER A 662 -5.30 4.04 25.45
N LEU A 663 -4.85 3.17 26.33
CA LEU A 663 -4.33 3.47 27.65
C LEU A 663 -2.93 2.88 27.77
N GLN A 664 -1.95 3.67 28.17
CA GLN A 664 -0.60 3.21 28.45
C GLN A 664 -0.18 3.67 29.84
N TRP A 665 0.43 2.80 30.59
CA TRP A 665 1.01 3.05 31.89
C TRP A 665 2.48 2.68 31.89
N ASP A 666 3.35 3.66 32.15
CA ASP A 666 4.77 3.49 32.29
C ASP A 666 5.15 3.73 33.75
N PHE A 667 5.92 2.80 34.33
CA PHE A 667 6.32 2.85 35.71
C PHE A 667 7.80 2.50 35.90
N GLN A 668 8.55 3.45 36.47
CA GLN A 668 9.96 3.33 36.75
C GLN A 668 10.24 3.71 38.20
N PRO A 669 10.04 2.77 39.17
CA PRO A 669 10.21 3.03 40.59
C PRO A 669 11.64 3.39 40.99
N ASP A 670 12.61 2.88 40.25
CA ASP A 670 14.04 3.10 40.42
C ASP A 670 14.77 2.96 39.09
N GLN A 671 16.09 3.18 39.09
CA GLN A 671 16.92 3.10 37.90
C GLN A 671 17.16 1.66 37.39
N HIS A 672 16.68 0.64 38.11
CA HIS A 672 16.90 -0.77 37.78
C HIS A 672 15.64 -1.46 37.24
N THR A 673 14.47 -0.85 37.43
CA THR A 673 13.19 -1.45 37.17
C THR A 673 12.35 -0.55 36.28
N THR A 674 11.89 -1.08 35.14
CA THR A 674 10.92 -0.40 34.28
C THR A 674 9.80 -1.36 33.89
N TRP A 675 8.55 -0.92 34.08
CA TRP A 675 7.35 -1.56 33.59
C TRP A 675 6.69 -0.67 32.57
N SER A 676 6.13 -1.27 31.55
CA SER A 676 5.18 -0.60 30.67
C SER A 676 4.05 -1.55 30.33
N ALA A 677 2.81 -1.07 30.43
CA ALA A 677 1.63 -1.83 30.06
C ALA A 677 0.74 -0.95 29.19
N TYR A 678 0.07 -1.53 28.20
CA TYR A 678 -0.91 -0.83 27.41
C TYR A 678 -2.11 -1.72 27.07
N ALA A 679 -3.25 -1.10 26.83
CA ALA A 679 -4.44 -1.72 26.28
C ALA A 679 -5.10 -0.74 25.32
N GLY A 680 -5.67 -1.24 24.25
CA GLY A 680 -6.38 -0.44 23.28
C GLY A 680 -7.52 -1.21 22.63
N TYR A 681 -8.45 -0.44 22.10
CA TYR A 681 -9.60 -0.92 21.35
C TYR A 681 -9.83 0.01 20.17
N ASP A 682 -10.00 -0.56 18.98
CA ASP A 682 -10.33 0.14 17.75
C ASP A 682 -11.56 -0.51 17.12
N TYR A 683 -12.45 0.33 16.61
CA TYR A 683 -13.66 -0.07 15.91
C TYR A 683 -13.75 0.65 14.58
N SER A 684 -14.00 -0.09 13.51
CA SER A 684 -14.31 0.47 12.19
C SER A 684 -15.66 -0.04 11.69
N HIS A 685 -16.38 0.82 10.97
CA HIS A 685 -17.67 0.48 10.39
C HIS A 685 -17.86 1.21 9.06
N PHE A 686 -18.19 0.47 8.02
CA PHE A 686 -18.47 0.99 6.69
C PHE A 686 -19.86 0.56 6.24
N ARG A 687 -20.61 1.48 5.66
CA ARG A 687 -21.91 1.22 5.09
C ARG A 687 -21.89 1.56 3.60
N ILE A 688 -22.27 0.59 2.78
CA ILE A 688 -22.27 0.70 1.33
C ILE A 688 -23.64 0.26 0.84
N ALA A 689 -24.27 1.03 -0.04
CA ALA A 689 -25.45 0.61 -0.76
C ALA A 689 -25.10 0.32 -2.22
N ASN A 690 -25.75 -0.66 -2.79
CA ASN A 690 -25.64 -0.99 -4.20
C ASN A 690 -27.00 -1.42 -4.71
N VAL A 691 -27.11 -1.73 -5.99
CA VAL A 691 -28.37 -2.13 -6.64
C VAL A 691 -28.10 -3.29 -7.60
N ALA A 692 -28.98 -4.27 -7.61
CA ALA A 692 -28.99 -5.31 -8.62
C ALA A 692 -29.74 -4.83 -9.86
N ASP A 693 -29.43 -5.44 -11.02
CA ASP A 693 -30.12 -5.21 -12.25
C ASP A 693 -31.58 -5.68 -12.19
N ASP A 694 -32.36 -5.34 -13.20
CA ASP A 694 -33.70 -5.81 -13.35
C ASP A 694 -33.71 -7.22 -14.02
N GLU A 695 -34.74 -8.02 -13.66
CA GLU A 695 -34.85 -9.43 -13.98
C GLU A 695 -35.04 -9.76 -15.46
N ASN A 696 -35.39 -8.79 -16.26
CA ASN A 696 -35.74 -9.04 -17.66
C ASN A 696 -34.51 -9.21 -18.53
N ASN A 697 -33.35 -9.09 -17.94
CA ASN A 697 -32.10 -9.19 -18.64
C ASN A 697 -31.24 -10.32 -18.06
N LEU A 698 -31.19 -11.42 -18.78
CA LEU A 698 -30.38 -12.58 -18.43
C LEU A 698 -28.86 -12.32 -18.50
N SER A 699 -28.47 -11.11 -18.83
CA SER A 699 -27.08 -10.71 -18.99
C SER A 699 -26.82 -9.34 -18.40
N SER A 700 -25.81 -9.23 -17.57
CA SER A 700 -25.22 -7.95 -17.19
C SER A 700 -24.47 -7.28 -18.35
N ASP A 701 -24.56 -7.84 -19.55
CA ASP A 701 -23.96 -7.31 -20.74
C ASP A 701 -24.84 -6.20 -21.32
N PRO A 702 -24.38 -4.93 -21.32
CA PRO A 702 -25.15 -3.82 -21.89
C PRO A 702 -25.49 -4.00 -23.37
N ARG A 703 -24.81 -4.91 -24.05
CA ARG A 703 -25.07 -5.24 -25.47
C ARG A 703 -26.40 -5.95 -25.71
N LEU A 704 -26.98 -6.55 -24.70
CA LEU A 704 -28.26 -7.27 -24.82
C LEU A 704 -29.48 -6.40 -24.52
N GLY A 705 -29.31 -5.11 -24.42
CA GLY A 705 -30.30 -4.03 -24.39
C GLY A 705 -31.02 -3.87 -23.06
N GLY A 706 -31.13 -2.63 -22.62
CA GLY A 706 -32.11 -2.21 -21.63
C GLY A 706 -31.94 -2.67 -20.21
N ILE A 707 -30.65 -2.87 -19.71
CA ILE A 707 -30.43 -3.10 -18.28
C ILE A 707 -30.88 -1.88 -17.51
N THR A 708 -31.85 -2.08 -16.63
CA THR A 708 -32.23 -1.07 -15.65
C THR A 708 -31.82 -1.51 -14.26
N TYR A 709 -31.56 -0.52 -13.38
CA TYR A 709 -31.14 -0.73 -12.00
C TYR A 709 -32.17 -0.10 -11.06
N PRO A 710 -33.33 -0.71 -10.89
CA PRO A 710 -34.41 -0.13 -10.10
C PRO A 710 -34.00 -0.10 -8.62
N LEU A 711 -34.21 1.02 -7.94
CA LEU A 711 -33.91 1.18 -6.50
C LEU A 711 -34.65 0.17 -5.62
N ALA A 712 -35.73 -0.46 -6.14
CA ALA A 712 -36.38 -1.57 -5.46
C ALA A 712 -35.48 -2.79 -5.26
N ASN A 713 -34.46 -2.96 -6.12
CA ASN A 713 -33.47 -4.04 -6.06
C ASN A 713 -32.21 -3.62 -5.26
N ARG A 714 -32.31 -2.54 -4.49
CA ARG A 714 -31.21 -2.07 -3.65
C ARG A 714 -30.85 -3.09 -2.56
N TRP A 715 -29.58 -3.23 -2.31
CA TRP A 715 -29.03 -3.93 -1.17
C TRP A 715 -27.99 -3.09 -0.44
N ASP A 716 -27.87 -3.30 0.86
CA ASP A 716 -26.92 -2.60 1.72
C ASP A 716 -25.92 -3.62 2.30
N GLN A 717 -24.67 -3.25 2.34
CA GLN A 717 -23.57 -3.96 3.00
C GLN A 717 -23.12 -3.18 4.22
N ASP A 718 -22.94 -3.91 5.30
CA ASP A 718 -22.54 -3.40 6.61
C ASP A 718 -21.25 -4.14 7.03
N ASP A 719 -20.11 -3.46 6.94
CA ASP A 719 -18.77 -3.98 7.28
C ASP A 719 -18.37 -3.47 8.66
N ARG A 720 -18.13 -4.36 9.61
CA ARG A 720 -17.70 -4.02 10.98
C ARG A 720 -16.42 -4.75 11.32
N GLU A 721 -15.53 -4.07 12.04
CA GLU A 721 -14.32 -4.65 12.57
C GLU A 721 -14.04 -4.12 13.96
N ASP A 722 -13.84 -5.05 14.89
CA ASP A 722 -13.43 -4.82 16.28
C ASP A 722 -12.00 -5.32 16.45
N SER A 723 -11.11 -4.47 16.97
CA SER A 723 -9.73 -4.82 17.25
C SER A 723 -9.35 -4.50 18.68
N TYR A 724 -8.88 -5.50 19.41
CA TYR A 724 -8.37 -5.41 20.77
C TYR A 724 -6.88 -5.67 20.75
N HIS A 725 -6.11 -4.83 21.42
CA HIS A 725 -4.67 -5.03 21.52
C HIS A 725 -4.18 -4.64 22.92
N GLY A 726 -3.16 -5.33 23.38
CA GLY A 726 -2.59 -5.05 24.69
C GLY A 726 -1.24 -5.70 24.87
N GLY A 727 -0.51 -5.23 25.87
CA GLY A 727 0.77 -5.83 26.20
C GLY A 727 1.37 -5.27 27.47
N ILE A 728 2.35 -6.01 27.96
CA ILE A 728 3.13 -5.66 29.16
C ILE A 728 4.60 -5.97 28.92
N THR A 729 5.47 -5.09 29.36
CA THR A 729 6.92 -5.33 29.37
C THR A 729 7.51 -5.05 30.73
N LEU A 730 8.56 -5.79 31.05
CA LEU A 730 9.39 -5.60 32.23
C LEU A 730 10.85 -5.55 31.79
N LYS A 731 11.58 -4.54 32.25
CA LYS A 731 13.04 -4.54 32.26
C LYS A 731 13.53 -4.44 33.70
N GLN A 732 14.32 -5.45 34.13
CA GLN A 732 14.83 -5.54 35.50
C GLN A 732 16.34 -5.76 35.49
N MET A 733 17.08 -4.85 36.13
CA MET A 733 18.51 -5.01 36.36
C MET A 733 18.73 -5.54 37.79
N PHE A 734 19.54 -6.59 37.92
CA PHE A 734 19.91 -7.17 39.23
C PHE A 734 21.35 -7.68 39.19
N GLY A 735 22.23 -6.99 39.90
CA GLY A 735 23.65 -7.30 39.89
C GLY A 735 24.26 -7.20 38.49
N ARG A 736 24.73 -8.32 37.95
CA ARG A 736 25.32 -8.42 36.60
C ARG A 736 24.33 -8.80 35.52
N HIS A 737 23.06 -8.92 35.85
CA HIS A 737 22.05 -9.41 34.95
C HIS A 737 21.02 -8.34 34.62
N THR A 738 20.56 -8.33 33.36
CA THR A 738 19.40 -7.56 32.90
C THR A 738 18.42 -8.53 32.29
N LEU A 739 17.23 -8.59 32.85
CA LEU A 739 16.10 -9.36 32.35
C LEU A 739 15.15 -8.44 31.60
N ASP A 740 14.81 -8.82 30.38
CA ASP A 740 13.79 -8.19 29.54
C ASP A 740 12.68 -9.21 29.28
N LEU A 741 11.45 -8.87 29.64
CA LEU A 741 10.28 -9.71 29.33
C LEU A 741 9.25 -8.85 28.63
N GLY A 742 8.57 -9.42 27.66
CA GLY A 742 7.49 -8.76 26.92
C GLY A 742 6.39 -9.76 26.58
N TYR A 743 5.15 -9.32 26.69
CA TYR A 743 3.99 -10.03 26.19
C TYR A 743 3.12 -9.08 25.41
N ASN A 744 2.70 -9.49 24.21
CA ASN A 744 1.79 -8.75 23.35
C ASN A 744 0.63 -9.65 22.93
N PHE A 745 -0.53 -9.03 22.86
CA PHE A 745 -1.77 -9.67 22.43
C PHE A 745 -2.47 -8.78 21.40
N THR A 746 -2.98 -9.39 20.34
CA THR A 746 -3.86 -8.76 19.35
C THR A 746 -5.00 -9.71 19.03
N PHE A 747 -6.21 -9.18 19.01
CA PHE A 747 -7.40 -9.88 18.57
C PHE A 747 -8.21 -8.94 17.69
N THR A 748 -8.47 -9.36 16.45
CA THR A 748 -9.33 -8.61 15.52
C THR A 748 -10.42 -9.54 15.00
N GLN A 749 -11.65 -9.06 14.99
CA GLN A 749 -12.80 -9.74 14.44
C GLN A 749 -13.51 -8.82 13.47
N GLY A 750 -13.78 -9.31 12.24
CA GLY A 750 -14.52 -8.60 11.20
C GLY A 750 -15.77 -9.36 10.82
N ASP A 751 -16.86 -8.63 10.63
CA ASP A 751 -18.15 -9.15 10.18
C ASP A 751 -18.64 -8.37 8.96
N VAL A 752 -19.18 -9.08 7.96
CA VAL A 752 -19.83 -8.49 6.78
C VAL A 752 -21.28 -8.96 6.73
N GLY A 753 -22.21 -8.03 6.84
CA GLY A 753 -23.65 -8.29 6.77
C GLY A 753 -24.25 -7.67 5.51
N TYR A 754 -25.26 -8.34 4.96
CA TYR A 754 -26.04 -7.86 3.82
C TYR A 754 -27.51 -7.74 4.18
N SER A 755 -28.21 -6.76 3.60
CA SER A 755 -29.64 -6.61 3.66
C SER A 755 -30.17 -6.14 2.33
N TYR A 756 -31.35 -6.65 1.94
CA TYR A 756 -31.98 -6.38 0.64
C TYR A 756 -33.30 -5.65 0.84
N ALA A 757 -33.55 -4.63 0.03
CA ALA A 757 -34.81 -3.85 0.09
C ALA A 757 -36.02 -4.68 -0.33
N SER A 758 -35.84 -5.61 -1.26
CA SER A 758 -36.89 -6.54 -1.71
C SER A 758 -36.31 -7.93 -1.97
N LEU A 759 -36.90 -8.95 -1.36
CA LEU A 759 -36.48 -10.34 -1.54
C LEU A 759 -37.15 -11.01 -2.74
N GLY A 760 -38.12 -10.36 -3.38
CA GLY A 760 -38.98 -10.95 -4.44
C GLY A 760 -38.73 -10.43 -5.85
N ALA A 761 -37.85 -9.42 -5.97
CA ALA A 761 -37.66 -8.70 -7.23
C ALA A 761 -36.40 -9.09 -7.98
N VAL A 762 -35.65 -10.08 -7.53
CA VAL A 762 -34.41 -10.46 -8.19
C VAL A 762 -34.66 -11.54 -9.20
N ALA A 763 -34.44 -11.22 -10.46
CA ALA A 763 -34.25 -12.09 -11.62
C ALA A 763 -35.36 -13.16 -11.88
N GLY A 764 -36.33 -12.83 -12.68
CA GLY A 764 -37.22 -13.81 -13.32
C GLY A 764 -37.88 -14.79 -12.38
N GLY A 765 -38.14 -14.40 -11.13
CA GLY A 765 -38.70 -15.30 -10.11
C GLY A 765 -37.72 -16.36 -9.61
N GLN A 766 -36.49 -16.34 -10.00
CA GLN A 766 -35.42 -17.11 -9.35
C GLN A 766 -34.96 -16.37 -8.12
N GLN A 767 -35.44 -16.76 -6.97
CA GLN A 767 -34.86 -16.38 -5.71
C GLN A 767 -33.40 -16.90 -5.67
N MET A 768 -32.48 -16.04 -5.95
CA MET A 768 -31.08 -16.38 -5.69
C MET A 768 -30.91 -16.48 -4.16
N PHE A 769 -30.81 -17.72 -3.65
CA PHE A 769 -30.47 -18.02 -2.26
C PHE A 769 -31.44 -17.42 -1.22
N PRO A 770 -32.73 -17.76 -1.22
CA PRO A 770 -33.72 -17.21 -0.28
C PRO A 770 -33.30 -17.42 1.20
N ASP A 771 -32.54 -18.46 1.50
CA ASP A 771 -32.09 -18.77 2.84
C ASP A 771 -30.82 -18.04 3.25
N GLU A 772 -30.13 -17.38 2.29
CA GLU A 772 -28.86 -16.67 2.52
C GLU A 772 -28.99 -15.14 2.39
N ILE A 773 -30.11 -14.68 1.83
CA ILE A 773 -30.39 -13.25 1.68
C ILE A 773 -30.57 -12.61 3.06
N GLY A 774 -29.76 -11.59 3.34
CA GLY A 774 -29.74 -10.93 4.63
C GLY A 774 -28.95 -11.67 5.71
N SER A 775 -28.31 -12.80 5.40
CA SER A 775 -27.38 -13.47 6.31
C SER A 775 -26.05 -12.75 6.39
N ARG A 776 -25.34 -12.93 7.47
CA ARG A 776 -23.96 -12.49 7.61
C ARG A 776 -23.04 -13.53 7.00
N LEU A 777 -22.00 -13.08 6.35
CA LEU A 777 -20.90 -13.97 5.99
C LEU A 777 -20.19 -14.45 7.27
N PRO A 778 -19.53 -15.62 7.24
CA PRO A 778 -18.68 -16.04 8.36
C PRO A 778 -17.67 -14.95 8.71
N GLY A 779 -17.46 -14.70 9.99
CA GLY A 779 -16.57 -13.65 10.45
C GLY A 779 -15.10 -13.97 10.15
N ASN A 780 -14.33 -12.92 9.90
CA ASN A 780 -12.87 -13.01 9.86
C ASN A 780 -12.31 -12.83 11.26
N GLU A 781 -11.37 -13.69 11.67
CA GLU A 781 -10.71 -13.61 12.97
C GLU A 781 -9.19 -13.62 12.81
N TYR A 782 -8.53 -12.70 13.48
CA TYR A 782 -7.08 -12.73 13.68
C TYR A 782 -6.76 -12.67 15.17
N ARG A 783 -5.94 -13.59 15.65
CA ARG A 783 -5.47 -13.61 17.05
C ARG A 783 -3.98 -13.92 17.10
N LEU A 784 -3.26 -13.07 17.82
CA LEU A 784 -1.82 -13.25 18.05
C LEU A 784 -1.51 -13.09 19.54
N HIS A 785 -0.75 -14.04 20.08
CA HIS A 785 -0.05 -13.90 21.34
C HIS A 785 1.45 -13.98 21.05
N ALA A 786 2.23 -13.02 21.48
CA ALA A 786 3.67 -13.00 21.33
C ALA A 786 4.36 -12.80 22.69
N LEU A 787 5.28 -13.68 23.02
CA LEU A 787 6.09 -13.63 24.23
C LEU A 787 7.55 -13.40 23.85
N ASP A 788 8.16 -12.36 24.39
CA ASP A 788 9.57 -12.02 24.23
C ASP A 788 10.29 -12.19 25.57
N ALA A 789 11.47 -12.76 25.57
CA ALA A 789 12.32 -12.88 26.74
C ALA A 789 13.79 -12.64 26.38
N GLY A 790 14.51 -11.95 27.25
CA GLY A 790 15.94 -11.72 27.08
C GLY A 790 16.65 -11.66 28.43
N LEU A 791 17.77 -12.33 28.53
CA LEU A 791 18.66 -12.25 29.70
C LEU A 791 20.06 -11.86 29.26
N THR A 792 20.45 -10.64 29.57
CA THR A 792 21.83 -10.17 29.38
C THR A 792 22.64 -10.34 30.66
N THR A 793 23.77 -11.00 30.59
CA THR A 793 24.69 -11.23 31.72
C THR A 793 26.05 -10.60 31.41
N VAL A 794 26.47 -9.65 32.21
CA VAL A 794 27.80 -9.07 32.15
C VAL A 794 28.80 -10.00 32.84
N ILE A 795 29.72 -10.57 32.07
CA ILE A 795 30.79 -11.44 32.57
C ILE A 795 31.90 -10.62 33.19
N ASN A 796 32.32 -9.61 32.47
CA ASN A 796 33.30 -8.61 32.91
C ASN A 796 33.13 -7.29 32.15
N ASP A 797 33.97 -6.30 32.35
CA ASP A 797 33.85 -4.97 31.76
C ASP A 797 33.85 -4.97 30.23
N ARG A 798 34.32 -6.04 29.58
CA ARG A 798 34.40 -6.17 28.14
C ARG A 798 33.49 -7.22 27.56
N CYS A 799 33.03 -8.17 28.35
CA CYS A 799 32.32 -9.34 27.87
C CYS A 799 30.92 -9.44 28.47
N SER A 800 29.95 -9.70 27.64
CA SER A 800 28.60 -10.06 28.07
C SER A 800 28.00 -11.15 27.17
N THR A 801 27.04 -11.90 27.71
CA THR A 801 26.22 -12.82 26.95
C THR A 801 24.78 -12.37 26.99
N ARG A 802 24.03 -12.66 25.92
CA ARG A 802 22.59 -12.47 25.86
C ARG A 802 21.92 -13.74 25.36
N LEU A 803 21.12 -14.34 26.22
CA LEU A 803 20.14 -15.36 25.83
C LEU A 803 18.83 -14.61 25.51
N PHE A 804 18.22 -14.92 24.39
CA PHE A 804 16.92 -14.34 24.02
C PHE A 804 16.03 -15.37 23.36
N ALA A 805 14.73 -15.15 23.46
CA ALA A 805 13.71 -15.96 22.82
C ALA A 805 12.49 -15.10 22.46
N ARG A 806 11.82 -15.48 21.38
CA ARG A 806 10.49 -15.03 21.01
C ARG A 806 9.64 -16.25 20.69
N TYR A 807 8.38 -16.24 21.14
CA TYR A 807 7.42 -17.30 20.83
C TYR A 807 6.07 -16.69 20.49
N GLU A 808 5.47 -17.16 19.43
CA GLU A 808 4.18 -16.68 18.93
C GLU A 808 3.18 -17.82 18.82
N LEU A 809 1.94 -17.52 19.21
CA LEU A 809 0.76 -18.35 18.99
C LEU A 809 -0.19 -17.53 18.12
N GLY A 810 -0.32 -17.92 16.87
CA GLY A 810 -1.18 -17.23 15.90
C GLY A 810 -2.39 -18.06 15.51
N ARG A 811 -3.50 -17.39 15.31
CA ARG A 811 -4.70 -17.95 14.69
C ARG A 811 -5.26 -16.96 13.69
N PHE A 812 -5.57 -17.47 12.51
CA PHE A 812 -6.21 -16.72 11.44
C PHE A 812 -7.37 -17.52 10.89
N ALA A 813 -8.53 -16.90 10.75
CA ALA A 813 -9.69 -17.46 10.09
C ALA A 813 -10.23 -16.44 9.10
N ASP A 814 -10.26 -16.81 7.83
CA ASP A 814 -10.82 -16.02 6.74
C ASP A 814 -11.67 -16.95 5.89
N PHE A 815 -12.96 -16.65 5.79
CA PHE A 815 -13.91 -17.48 5.04
C PHE A 815 -13.60 -17.54 3.53
N HIS A 816 -12.83 -16.57 2.97
CA HIS A 816 -12.44 -16.61 1.57
C HIS A 816 -11.56 -17.82 1.22
N TYR A 817 -10.87 -18.41 2.22
CA TYR A 817 -10.06 -19.61 2.05
C TYR A 817 -10.77 -20.89 2.51
N ALA A 818 -12.02 -20.79 2.97
CA ALA A 818 -12.76 -21.97 3.42
C ALA A 818 -13.11 -22.87 2.21
N GLY A 819 -12.78 -24.15 2.34
CA GLY A 819 -13.02 -25.16 1.30
C GLY A 819 -11.90 -25.34 0.28
N PHE A 820 -10.83 -24.51 0.34
CA PHE A 820 -9.67 -24.63 -0.56
C PHE A 820 -8.49 -25.39 0.04
N GLU A 821 -8.57 -25.85 1.27
CA GLU A 821 -7.45 -26.42 2.00
C GLU A 821 -6.90 -27.72 1.38
N ASN A 822 -7.71 -28.41 0.56
CA ASN A 822 -7.37 -29.70 -0.01
C ASN A 822 -7.55 -29.79 -1.53
N GLU A 823 -8.07 -28.74 -2.17
CA GLU A 823 -8.37 -28.77 -3.61
C GLU A 823 -7.82 -27.50 -4.28
N LEU A 824 -6.72 -27.67 -5.01
CA LEU A 824 -6.13 -26.56 -5.80
C LEU A 824 -6.71 -26.50 -7.22
N VAL A 825 -7.56 -27.45 -7.60
CA VAL A 825 -8.26 -27.47 -8.90
C VAL A 825 -9.73 -27.68 -8.66
N TYR A 826 -10.54 -26.71 -9.09
CA TYR A 826 -12.00 -26.78 -9.04
C TYR A 826 -12.60 -26.43 -10.39
N ALA A 827 -13.31 -27.37 -11.02
CA ALA A 827 -13.76 -27.23 -12.40
C ALA A 827 -12.55 -26.87 -13.30
N LYS A 828 -12.65 -25.82 -14.12
CA LYS A 828 -11.52 -25.31 -14.93
C LYS A 828 -10.79 -24.14 -14.24
N ARG A 829 -10.57 -24.23 -12.93
CA ARG A 829 -9.83 -23.23 -12.15
C ARG A 829 -8.66 -23.88 -11.48
N VAL A 830 -7.48 -23.30 -11.60
CA VAL A 830 -6.24 -23.74 -10.95
C VAL A 830 -5.76 -22.66 -10.00
N TYR A 831 -5.51 -23.07 -8.78
CA TYR A 831 -4.94 -22.23 -7.74
C TYR A 831 -3.51 -22.70 -7.42
N THR A 832 -2.65 -21.75 -7.11
CA THR A 832 -1.28 -22.02 -6.69
C THR A 832 -1.19 -22.22 -5.18
N ASP A 833 -2.08 -21.60 -4.42
CA ASP A 833 -2.05 -21.61 -2.96
C ASP A 833 -3.47 -21.66 -2.38
N ALA A 834 -3.65 -22.52 -1.40
CA ALA A 834 -4.90 -22.64 -0.63
C ALA A 834 -5.02 -21.62 0.52
N GLY A 835 -4.07 -20.71 0.63
CA GLY A 835 -3.97 -19.71 1.69
C GLY A 835 -3.07 -20.14 2.85
N PRO A 836 -2.78 -19.22 3.78
CA PRO A 836 -1.90 -19.48 4.92
C PRO A 836 -2.52 -20.46 5.92
N ALA A 837 -1.66 -21.15 6.67
CA ALA A 837 -2.11 -22.02 7.77
C ALA A 837 -2.96 -21.22 8.77
N ARG A 838 -4.10 -21.82 9.18
CA ARG A 838 -5.07 -21.19 10.09
C ARG A 838 -4.55 -21.03 11.51
N LYS A 839 -3.57 -21.83 11.90
CA LYS A 839 -2.94 -21.78 13.22
C LYS A 839 -1.46 -22.05 13.06
N TYR A 840 -0.67 -21.42 13.87
CA TYR A 840 0.75 -21.71 14.00
C TYR A 840 1.21 -21.48 15.43
N ASP A 841 2.24 -22.19 15.82
CA ASP A 841 3.03 -21.94 16.99
C ASP A 841 4.52 -21.95 16.61
N ALA A 842 5.14 -20.80 16.62
CA ALA A 842 6.49 -20.63 16.12
C ALA A 842 7.32 -19.75 17.06
N GLY A 843 8.61 -19.98 17.06
CA GLY A 843 9.49 -19.13 17.85
C GLY A 843 10.95 -19.23 17.42
N VAL A 844 11.74 -18.36 18.04
CA VAL A 844 13.20 -18.35 17.91
C VAL A 844 13.83 -18.29 19.29
N ILE A 845 14.96 -18.96 19.44
CA ILE A 845 15.83 -18.87 20.60
C ILE A 845 17.26 -18.58 20.12
N GLY A 846 17.95 -17.67 20.79
CA GLY A 846 19.32 -17.36 20.41
C GLY A 846 20.22 -17.05 21.60
N LEU A 847 21.50 -17.36 21.44
CA LEU A 847 22.55 -17.01 22.37
C LEU A 847 23.60 -16.15 21.65
N MET A 848 23.89 -14.99 22.19
CA MET A 848 24.83 -14.05 21.64
C MET A 848 25.93 -13.72 22.66
N PHE A 849 27.17 -13.76 22.22
CA PHE A 849 28.32 -13.28 22.96
C PHE A 849 28.70 -11.89 22.44
N ASN A 850 28.80 -10.91 23.32
CA ASN A 850 29.17 -9.55 22.97
C ASN A 850 30.51 -9.21 23.61
N TYR A 851 31.38 -8.56 22.83
CA TYR A 851 32.66 -8.05 23.26
C TYR A 851 32.72 -6.53 23.07
N LYS A 852 33.02 -5.81 24.12
CA LYS A 852 33.22 -4.34 24.11
C LYS A 852 34.69 -4.05 23.83
N LEU A 853 34.98 -3.28 22.79
CA LEU A 853 36.32 -2.92 22.36
C LEU A 853 37.03 -1.98 23.36
#